data_035cd5c80aaa9a34cc131bb38a1f68af
#
_entry.id   035cd5c80aaa9a34cc131bb38a1f68af
#
_cell.length_a   1.000
_cell.length_b   1.000
_cell.length_c   1.000
_cell.angle_alpha   90.00
_cell.angle_beta   90.00
_cell.angle_gamma   90.00
#
_symmetry.space_group_name_H-M   'P 1'
#
loop_
_entity.id
_entity.type
_entity.pdbx_description
1 polymer ?
#
loop_
_entity_poly.entity_id
_entity_poly.type
_entity_poly.pdbx_seq_one_letter_code
_entity_poly.pdbx_strand_id
1 'polypeptide(L)'
;VTVAPAETFQRATAADHPGPTVDGRLRDLLAGKVIVMTGVTGFIGEQLLWKMLVELPDTTVAVLVRRKGSASARDRTLAVVRKKIFAGVREAAGGPEALLEQRIRVIEGDLPNVPALPRDLDVVVHCAGDVSFDPPIDQAFRTNVIGTEALMDRMLEACTGEDGELVRIPHYVQISTAYTAGRRRGAIGEAPHAHDIDYRAETAAGLAMRDLIEAESRTSAQLTRLRKEAERDHRAAGYLTTAADTERRRKEWVQAKLVEAGTERARSLGWTDVYTFTKALGERVVADKGAHIRTSVVRPSIVESSLVHPYPGWIEGFKMAEPLILAYGRGELPEFPASPDSVIDVVPCDHVVNATIAVCATEPEIGVCEYYHVSSGARNPITFSGFYIHIRNYFLAHPFEGGARGAARLPQWKFPGAASVERLLSTSERAHALADRAVLKLPRSERTRKFARDLDRTRSRLDFLRRYLSLYNEYAQSELHFVDDNTLRLSRSLDPADQPVFACDTAVVDWTEYVERIHCPSITAPVRRLDALRRKRGSRASTWADLSSDEGMRRAKADPEAHRVLAAFDLDGTIMSTNVIEQYLWSRLPELDRAHQLAELGSVLRSLPSYLRVERRDRGAFLRAVYRRYAGADLAALEEFVDTTMAGEILGRLSPDAVRRVREHREAGHTTILITGCIRPLTRPLAPLFDVIVAADLAVDARGRCTGFLTGPPLVGESRAAWLNHYASLHDMDLSRSFAYADSHSDLPMLSCVGRPVAVSPDVPLMRAAAGQSWTTVEWKIRPQNSRWTLSRLTAEERTDPPELTGAPSGDPSPAPRPVRGDS
;
A
#
# COMPACT_ATOMS: atom_id res chain seq x y z
N VAL A 1 31.61 -40.53 -6.38
CA VAL A 1 30.38 -41.33 -6.52
C VAL A 1 29.89 -41.04 -7.90
N THR A 2 29.98 -42.06 -8.78
CA THR A 2 29.63 -42.01 -10.18
C THR A 2 28.11 -41.86 -10.29
N VAL A 3 27.68 -40.77 -10.91
CA VAL A 3 26.27 -40.52 -11.24
C VAL A 3 25.86 -41.48 -12.35
N ALA A 4 24.88 -42.30 -12.11
CA ALA A 4 24.28 -43.14 -13.12
C ALA A 4 23.69 -42.25 -14.24
N PRO A 5 23.76 -42.68 -15.51
CA PRO A 5 23.19 -41.93 -16.62
C PRO A 5 21.66 -41.81 -16.41
N ALA A 6 21.16 -40.60 -16.59
CA ALA A 6 19.73 -40.28 -16.52
C ALA A 6 18.95 -41.28 -17.42
N GLU A 7 18.01 -42.00 -16.79
CA GLU A 7 17.04 -42.82 -17.53
C GLU A 7 16.36 -41.92 -18.56
N THR A 8 16.38 -42.36 -19.78
CA THR A 8 15.74 -41.70 -20.93
C THR A 8 14.24 -41.61 -20.63
N PHE A 9 13.77 -40.45 -20.13
CA PHE A 9 12.36 -40.18 -20.02
C PHE A 9 11.72 -40.38 -21.38
N GLN A 10 10.82 -41.38 -21.49
CA GLN A 10 9.98 -41.54 -22.67
C GLN A 10 9.23 -40.22 -22.88
N ARG A 11 9.60 -39.47 -23.90
CA ARG A 11 8.89 -38.33 -24.42
C ARG A 11 7.46 -38.77 -24.70
N ALA A 12 6.48 -38.27 -23.94
CA ALA A 12 5.10 -38.27 -24.37
C ALA A 12 5.05 -37.39 -25.61
N THR A 13 4.97 -38.04 -26.76
CA THR A 13 5.07 -37.43 -28.07
C THR A 13 3.88 -36.53 -28.30
N ALA A 14 4.10 -35.23 -28.48
CA ALA A 14 3.25 -34.35 -29.26
C ALA A 14 3.37 -34.75 -30.76
N ALA A 15 3.18 -36.03 -31.06
CA ALA A 15 3.59 -36.60 -32.32
C ALA A 15 2.53 -36.55 -33.42
N ASP A 16 1.29 -36.12 -33.09
CA ASP A 16 0.18 -36.24 -34.04
C ASP A 16 -0.32 -34.91 -34.63
N HIS A 17 0.11 -33.75 -34.12
CA HIS A 17 -0.15 -32.45 -34.77
C HIS A 17 1.09 -31.55 -34.63
N PRO A 18 1.87 -31.37 -35.70
CA PRO A 18 2.89 -30.33 -35.71
C PRO A 18 2.17 -28.98 -35.69
N GLY A 19 2.24 -28.28 -34.56
CA GLY A 19 1.66 -26.93 -34.42
C GLY A 19 2.13 -26.00 -35.54
N PRO A 20 1.38 -24.91 -35.79
CA PRO A 20 1.62 -24.04 -36.94
C PRO A 20 3.00 -23.37 -36.86
N THR A 21 3.60 -23.14 -38.02
CA THR A 21 4.86 -22.43 -38.23
C THR A 21 4.59 -21.05 -38.82
N VAL A 22 5.57 -20.16 -38.72
CA VAL A 22 5.55 -18.88 -39.43
C VAL A 22 6.11 -19.11 -40.82
N ASP A 23 5.34 -18.71 -41.83
CA ASP A 23 5.75 -18.81 -43.24
C ASP A 23 5.83 -17.41 -43.88
N GLY A 24 7.01 -16.77 -43.73
CA GLY A 24 7.30 -15.42 -44.16
C GLY A 24 7.79 -14.49 -43.04
N ARG A 25 7.99 -13.23 -43.41
CA ARG A 25 8.47 -12.23 -42.44
C ARG A 25 7.33 -11.74 -41.55
N LEU A 26 7.56 -11.65 -40.26
CA LEU A 26 6.56 -11.21 -39.30
C LEU A 26 6.00 -9.81 -39.62
N ARG A 27 6.85 -8.89 -40.12
CA ARG A 27 6.41 -7.58 -40.57
C ARG A 27 5.37 -7.64 -41.69
N ASP A 28 5.59 -8.54 -42.66
CA ASP A 28 4.72 -8.66 -43.85
C ASP A 28 3.41 -9.36 -43.48
N LEU A 29 3.49 -10.41 -42.61
CA LEU A 29 2.33 -11.18 -42.17
C LEU A 29 1.39 -10.36 -41.29
N LEU A 30 1.93 -9.43 -40.50
CA LEU A 30 1.17 -8.58 -39.60
C LEU A 30 0.90 -7.18 -40.17
N ALA A 31 1.38 -6.87 -41.39
CA ALA A 31 1.09 -5.59 -42.05
C ALA A 31 -0.40 -5.39 -42.31
N GLY A 32 -0.92 -4.21 -41.99
CA GLY A 32 -2.34 -3.86 -42.14
C GLY A 32 -3.28 -4.54 -41.14
N LYS A 33 -2.78 -5.43 -40.24
CA LYS A 33 -3.59 -6.10 -39.22
C LYS A 33 -3.94 -5.15 -38.07
N VAL A 34 -5.13 -5.35 -37.51
CA VAL A 34 -5.59 -4.67 -36.30
C VAL A 34 -5.51 -5.65 -35.12
N ILE A 35 -4.62 -5.37 -34.18
CA ILE A 35 -4.39 -6.18 -32.99
C ILE A 35 -5.01 -5.48 -31.77
N VAL A 36 -6.01 -6.09 -31.15
CA VAL A 36 -6.59 -5.64 -29.90
C VAL A 36 -5.80 -6.21 -28.74
N MET A 37 -5.29 -5.36 -27.87
CA MET A 37 -4.51 -5.77 -26.71
C MET A 37 -5.19 -5.39 -25.39
N THR A 38 -5.18 -6.31 -24.43
CA THR A 38 -5.47 -5.99 -23.02
C THR A 38 -4.19 -6.04 -22.18
N GLY A 39 -4.19 -5.39 -21.03
CA GLY A 39 -3.08 -5.50 -20.10
C GLY A 39 -1.84 -4.65 -20.41
N VAL A 40 -1.92 -3.67 -21.30
CA VAL A 40 -0.79 -2.81 -21.73
C VAL A 40 -0.15 -1.96 -20.60
N THR A 41 -0.79 -1.84 -19.45
CA THR A 41 -0.23 -1.20 -18.26
C THR A 41 0.49 -2.18 -17.33
N GLY A 42 0.59 -3.45 -17.70
CA GLY A 42 1.31 -4.50 -17.01
C GLY A 42 2.70 -4.74 -17.60
N PHE A 43 3.52 -5.55 -16.92
CA PHE A 43 4.92 -5.80 -17.29
C PHE A 43 5.07 -6.36 -18.72
N ILE A 44 4.48 -7.51 -19.02
CA ILE A 44 4.54 -8.12 -20.36
C ILE A 44 3.84 -7.22 -21.39
N GLY A 45 2.64 -6.73 -21.07
CA GLY A 45 1.84 -5.93 -22.01
C GLY A 45 2.49 -4.61 -22.41
N GLU A 46 3.24 -3.98 -21.53
CA GLU A 46 4.00 -2.74 -21.83
C GLU A 46 5.13 -3.01 -22.81
N GLN A 47 5.90 -4.07 -22.60
CA GLN A 47 6.97 -4.44 -23.52
C GLN A 47 6.42 -4.93 -24.86
N LEU A 48 5.32 -5.66 -24.85
CA LEU A 48 4.66 -6.12 -26.05
C LEU A 48 4.16 -4.95 -26.91
N LEU A 49 3.51 -3.97 -26.28
CA LEU A 49 3.11 -2.74 -26.98
C LEU A 49 4.33 -2.01 -27.55
N TRP A 50 5.41 -1.85 -26.75
CA TRP A 50 6.64 -1.23 -27.21
C TRP A 50 7.21 -1.97 -28.44
N LYS A 51 7.32 -3.28 -28.37
CA LYS A 51 7.90 -4.12 -29.44
C LYS A 51 7.08 -4.01 -30.74
N MET A 52 5.75 -4.09 -30.63
CA MET A 52 4.86 -3.92 -31.80
C MET A 52 5.00 -2.53 -32.43
N LEU A 53 5.11 -1.47 -31.65
CA LEU A 53 5.27 -0.11 -32.18
C LEU A 53 6.62 0.11 -32.87
N VAL A 54 7.68 -0.54 -32.39
CA VAL A 54 9.04 -0.44 -32.93
C VAL A 54 9.20 -1.31 -34.17
N GLU A 55 8.81 -2.57 -34.08
CA GLU A 55 9.16 -3.59 -35.08
C GLU A 55 8.08 -3.82 -36.14
N LEU A 56 6.84 -3.43 -35.86
CA LEU A 56 5.70 -3.65 -36.76
C LEU A 56 5.06 -2.32 -37.17
N PRO A 57 5.72 -1.52 -38.03
CA PRO A 57 5.29 -0.14 -38.36
C PRO A 57 3.91 -0.08 -39.02
N ASP A 58 3.51 -1.12 -39.75
CA ASP A 58 2.26 -1.14 -40.53
C ASP A 58 1.10 -1.83 -39.80
N THR A 59 1.28 -2.19 -38.51
CA THR A 59 0.26 -2.80 -37.67
C THR A 59 -0.45 -1.73 -36.82
N THR A 60 -1.77 -1.81 -36.73
CA THR A 60 -2.56 -0.96 -35.82
C THR A 60 -2.79 -1.68 -34.51
N VAL A 61 -2.49 -1.02 -33.38
CA VAL A 61 -2.73 -1.60 -32.05
C VAL A 61 -3.90 -0.88 -31.38
N ALA A 62 -4.96 -1.63 -31.03
CA ALA A 62 -6.07 -1.14 -30.24
C ALA A 62 -5.90 -1.62 -28.79
N VAL A 63 -5.93 -0.71 -27.81
CA VAL A 63 -5.63 -1.04 -26.41
C VAL A 63 -6.88 -0.88 -25.54
N LEU A 64 -7.30 -1.96 -24.88
CA LEU A 64 -8.39 -1.92 -23.90
C LEU A 64 -7.81 -1.55 -22.53
N VAL A 65 -8.17 -0.37 -22.03
CA VAL A 65 -7.64 0.19 -20.77
C VAL A 65 -8.78 0.69 -19.90
N ARG A 66 -8.79 0.28 -18.63
CA ARG A 66 -9.79 0.73 -17.65
C ARG A 66 -9.46 2.12 -17.10
N ARG A 67 -10.49 2.88 -16.75
CA ARG A 67 -10.38 4.09 -15.94
C ARG A 67 -9.83 3.75 -14.54
N LYS A 68 -9.05 4.65 -13.93
CA LYS A 68 -8.56 4.48 -12.56
C LYS A 68 -8.60 5.81 -11.81
N GLY A 69 -9.53 5.93 -10.87
CA GLY A 69 -9.80 7.21 -10.22
C GLY A 69 -10.24 8.26 -11.23
N SER A 70 -9.60 9.41 -11.23
CA SER A 70 -9.84 10.50 -12.20
C SER A 70 -9.16 10.30 -13.56
N ALA A 71 -8.18 9.38 -13.67
CA ALA A 71 -7.44 9.16 -14.91
C ALA A 71 -8.23 8.29 -15.89
N SER A 72 -8.49 8.84 -17.09
CA SER A 72 -9.14 8.14 -18.22
C SER A 72 -8.23 7.07 -18.82
N ALA A 73 -8.79 6.21 -19.69
CA ALA A 73 -7.99 5.25 -20.46
C ALA A 73 -6.93 5.95 -21.33
N ARG A 74 -7.28 7.09 -21.94
CA ARG A 74 -6.35 7.90 -22.73
C ARG A 74 -5.19 8.42 -21.88
N ASP A 75 -5.48 8.99 -20.70
CA ASP A 75 -4.44 9.49 -19.78
C ASP A 75 -3.50 8.37 -19.33
N ARG A 76 -4.04 7.19 -19.05
CA ARG A 76 -3.25 6.03 -18.64
C ARG A 76 -2.39 5.49 -19.78
N THR A 77 -2.90 5.46 -21.00
CA THR A 77 -2.13 5.05 -22.19
C THR A 77 -1.04 6.09 -22.49
N LEU A 78 -1.34 7.39 -22.39
CA LEU A 78 -0.34 8.45 -22.47
C LEU A 78 0.76 8.30 -21.42
N ALA A 79 0.42 7.92 -20.19
CA ALA A 79 1.41 7.66 -19.14
C ALA A 79 2.35 6.49 -19.50
N VAL A 80 1.85 5.45 -20.17
CA VAL A 80 2.67 4.33 -20.67
C VAL A 80 3.62 4.82 -21.76
N VAL A 81 3.13 5.44 -22.83
CA VAL A 81 3.98 5.86 -23.96
C VAL A 81 4.93 7.02 -23.64
N ARG A 82 4.74 7.71 -22.51
CA ARG A 82 5.69 8.70 -21.98
C ARG A 82 6.89 8.07 -21.28
N LYS A 83 6.85 6.78 -20.96
CA LYS A 83 7.99 6.08 -20.35
C LYS A 83 9.22 6.07 -21.27
N LYS A 84 10.40 5.87 -20.66
CA LYS A 84 11.69 5.98 -21.34
C LYS A 84 11.83 5.03 -22.53
N ILE A 85 11.30 3.82 -22.43
CA ILE A 85 11.42 2.81 -23.51
C ILE A 85 10.75 3.26 -24.81
N PHE A 86 9.69 4.06 -24.72
CA PHE A 86 8.99 4.57 -25.90
C PHE A 86 9.61 5.86 -26.51
N ALA A 87 10.78 6.32 -26.01
CA ALA A 87 11.35 7.59 -26.46
C ALA A 87 11.54 7.64 -27.99
N GLY A 88 12.15 6.61 -28.59
CA GLY A 88 12.43 6.59 -30.03
C GLY A 88 11.19 6.64 -30.92
N VAL A 89 10.18 5.79 -30.62
CA VAL A 89 8.91 5.77 -31.41
C VAL A 89 8.10 7.03 -31.17
N ARG A 90 8.14 7.61 -29.97
CA ARG A 90 7.47 8.86 -29.63
C ARG A 90 8.09 10.06 -30.34
N GLU A 91 9.40 10.12 -30.42
CA GLU A 91 10.12 11.18 -31.15
C GLU A 91 9.87 11.07 -32.65
N ALA A 92 9.89 9.85 -33.22
CA ALA A 92 9.59 9.60 -34.61
C ALA A 92 8.15 10.02 -35.00
N ALA A 93 7.20 9.85 -34.07
CA ALA A 93 5.79 10.23 -34.29
C ALA A 93 5.52 11.75 -34.08
N GLY A 94 6.47 12.50 -33.52
CA GLY A 94 6.28 13.92 -33.22
C GLY A 94 5.66 14.20 -31.84
N GLY A 95 5.63 13.22 -30.94
CA GLY A 95 5.16 13.39 -29.57
C GLY A 95 4.25 12.24 -29.10
N PRO A 96 3.92 12.21 -27.79
CA PRO A 96 3.11 11.12 -27.23
C PRO A 96 1.66 11.14 -27.73
N GLU A 97 1.06 12.32 -27.92
CA GLU A 97 -0.28 12.50 -28.45
C GLU A 97 -0.35 12.08 -29.91
N ALA A 98 0.62 12.49 -30.73
CA ALA A 98 0.72 12.12 -32.14
C ALA A 98 0.92 10.60 -32.31
N LEU A 99 1.73 9.95 -31.45
CA LEU A 99 1.90 8.50 -31.44
C LEU A 99 0.58 7.79 -31.17
N LEU A 100 -0.21 8.26 -30.22
CA LEU A 100 -1.54 7.71 -29.95
C LEU A 100 -2.47 7.84 -31.19
N GLU A 101 -2.52 9.03 -31.77
CA GLU A 101 -3.42 9.28 -32.90
C GLU A 101 -3.06 8.50 -34.18
N GLN A 102 -1.77 8.29 -34.41
CA GLN A 102 -1.28 7.59 -35.60
C GLN A 102 -1.28 6.07 -35.47
N ARG A 103 -1.00 5.53 -34.27
CA ARG A 103 -0.64 4.11 -34.12
C ARG A 103 -1.48 3.34 -33.10
N ILE A 104 -2.19 4.03 -32.19
CA ILE A 104 -2.86 3.39 -31.05
C ILE A 104 -4.32 3.81 -30.98
N ARG A 105 -5.24 2.86 -31.13
CA ARG A 105 -6.67 3.08 -30.85
C ARG A 105 -6.96 2.79 -29.38
N VAL A 106 -7.33 3.80 -28.58
CA VAL A 106 -7.64 3.62 -27.15
C VAL A 106 -9.11 3.28 -26.95
N ILE A 107 -9.38 2.16 -26.31
CA ILE A 107 -10.72 1.69 -25.93
C ILE A 107 -10.83 1.78 -24.41
N GLU A 108 -11.76 2.61 -23.91
CA GLU A 108 -11.99 2.71 -22.45
C GLU A 108 -12.98 1.63 -22.01
N GLY A 109 -12.53 0.68 -21.22
CA GLY A 109 -13.34 -0.41 -20.70
C GLY A 109 -12.58 -1.25 -19.68
N ASP A 110 -13.29 -2.11 -18.98
CA ASP A 110 -12.73 -3.01 -17.95
C ASP A 110 -13.24 -4.45 -18.17
N LEU A 111 -12.51 -5.43 -17.67
CA LEU A 111 -12.98 -6.81 -17.54
C LEU A 111 -13.84 -6.92 -16.26
N PRO A 112 -15.02 -7.56 -16.27
CA PRO A 112 -15.69 -8.26 -17.36
C PRO A 112 -16.60 -7.37 -18.25
N ASN A 113 -16.68 -6.06 -18.01
CA ASN A 113 -17.57 -5.16 -18.76
C ASN A 113 -16.84 -4.61 -20.00
N VAL A 114 -16.57 -5.50 -20.96
CA VAL A 114 -15.86 -5.15 -22.20
C VAL A 114 -16.80 -4.37 -23.13
N PRO A 115 -16.42 -3.18 -23.60
CA PRO A 115 -17.20 -2.43 -24.59
C PRO A 115 -17.10 -3.07 -25.99
N ALA A 116 -17.84 -2.54 -26.94
CA ALA A 116 -17.73 -2.97 -28.33
C ALA A 116 -16.29 -2.84 -28.84
N LEU A 117 -15.80 -3.88 -29.52
CA LEU A 117 -14.48 -3.91 -30.13
C LEU A 117 -14.54 -3.44 -31.60
N PRO A 118 -13.40 -3.03 -32.19
CA PRO A 118 -13.33 -2.65 -33.59
C PRO A 118 -13.76 -3.80 -34.49
N ARG A 119 -14.62 -3.54 -35.47
CA ARG A 119 -15.09 -4.57 -36.43
C ARG A 119 -14.01 -5.03 -37.43
N ASP A 120 -12.93 -4.28 -37.52
CA ASP A 120 -11.78 -4.57 -38.39
C ASP A 120 -10.66 -5.32 -37.67
N LEU A 121 -10.92 -5.82 -36.43
CA LEU A 121 -9.93 -6.58 -35.69
C LEU A 121 -9.57 -7.91 -36.37
N ASP A 122 -8.30 -8.26 -36.34
CA ASP A 122 -7.75 -9.53 -36.84
C ASP A 122 -7.27 -10.43 -35.69
N VAL A 123 -6.63 -9.85 -34.67
CA VAL A 123 -6.03 -10.57 -33.55
C VAL A 123 -6.43 -9.94 -32.23
N VAL A 124 -6.72 -10.76 -31.24
CA VAL A 124 -6.88 -10.31 -29.85
C VAL A 124 -5.78 -10.91 -28.98
N VAL A 125 -4.95 -10.08 -28.35
CA VAL A 125 -3.95 -10.53 -27.38
C VAL A 125 -4.43 -10.22 -25.98
N HIS A 126 -4.85 -11.23 -25.25
CA HIS A 126 -5.36 -11.10 -23.88
C HIS A 126 -4.25 -11.31 -22.86
N CYS A 127 -3.58 -10.20 -22.49
CA CYS A 127 -2.51 -10.17 -21.48
C CYS A 127 -3.00 -9.66 -20.11
N ALA A 128 -4.22 -9.10 -20.01
CA ALA A 128 -4.77 -8.66 -18.74
C ALA A 128 -5.14 -9.85 -17.85
N GLY A 129 -4.87 -9.74 -16.57
CA GLY A 129 -5.22 -10.75 -15.58
C GLY A 129 -4.88 -10.27 -14.18
N ASP A 130 -5.47 -10.87 -13.16
CA ASP A 130 -4.99 -10.72 -11.80
C ASP A 130 -3.82 -11.70 -11.61
N VAL A 131 -2.62 -11.13 -11.48
CA VAL A 131 -1.36 -11.87 -11.31
C VAL A 131 -0.94 -11.98 -9.85
N SER A 132 -1.80 -11.56 -8.90
CA SER A 132 -1.58 -11.80 -7.48
C SER A 132 -1.72 -13.29 -7.19
N PHE A 133 -0.80 -13.87 -6.42
CA PHE A 133 -0.90 -15.28 -6.03
C PHE A 133 -2.06 -15.54 -5.07
N ASP A 134 -2.37 -14.56 -4.21
CA ASP A 134 -3.43 -14.64 -3.20
C ASP A 134 -4.51 -13.57 -3.43
N PRO A 135 -5.18 -13.52 -4.58
CA PRO A 135 -6.30 -12.62 -4.75
C PRO A 135 -7.54 -13.17 -4.01
N PRO A 136 -8.48 -12.31 -3.60
CA PRO A 136 -9.80 -12.77 -3.21
C PRO A 136 -10.43 -13.59 -4.34
N ILE A 137 -11.00 -14.74 -4.02
CA ILE A 137 -11.46 -15.72 -5.01
C ILE A 137 -12.44 -15.11 -6.02
N ASP A 138 -13.39 -14.29 -5.57
CA ASP A 138 -14.36 -13.63 -6.43
C ASP A 138 -13.72 -12.65 -7.41
N GLN A 139 -12.66 -11.94 -7.01
CA GLN A 139 -11.93 -11.02 -7.88
C GLN A 139 -11.12 -11.78 -8.95
N ALA A 140 -10.49 -12.88 -8.56
CA ALA A 140 -9.77 -13.73 -9.48
C ALA A 140 -10.69 -14.30 -10.57
N PHE A 141 -11.86 -14.82 -10.19
CA PHE A 141 -12.86 -15.31 -11.13
C PHE A 141 -13.38 -14.21 -12.05
N ARG A 142 -13.69 -13.02 -11.51
CA ARG A 142 -14.15 -11.87 -12.32
C ARG A 142 -13.14 -11.51 -13.39
N THR A 143 -11.85 -11.50 -13.06
CA THR A 143 -10.82 -11.05 -13.99
C THR A 143 -10.36 -12.15 -14.92
N ASN A 144 -10.01 -13.33 -14.41
CA ASN A 144 -9.33 -14.35 -15.18
C ASN A 144 -10.28 -15.32 -15.91
N VAL A 145 -11.54 -15.45 -15.46
CA VAL A 145 -12.53 -16.33 -16.08
C VAL A 145 -13.61 -15.53 -16.78
N ILE A 146 -14.41 -14.73 -16.05
CA ILE A 146 -15.50 -13.95 -16.64
C ILE A 146 -14.95 -12.89 -17.60
N GLY A 147 -13.81 -12.27 -17.25
CA GLY A 147 -13.16 -11.30 -18.12
C GLY A 147 -12.68 -11.90 -19.45
N THR A 148 -12.14 -13.11 -19.41
CA THR A 148 -11.79 -13.88 -20.62
C THR A 148 -13.03 -14.20 -21.45
N GLU A 149 -14.09 -14.70 -20.82
CA GLU A 149 -15.36 -15.02 -21.47
C GLU A 149 -15.97 -13.80 -22.15
N ALA A 150 -16.09 -12.68 -21.41
CA ALA A 150 -16.64 -11.44 -21.94
C ALA A 150 -15.83 -10.84 -23.10
N LEU A 151 -14.49 -10.93 -23.05
CA LEU A 151 -13.62 -10.47 -24.14
C LEU A 151 -13.82 -11.30 -25.41
N MET A 152 -13.91 -12.62 -25.29
CA MET A 152 -14.20 -13.51 -26.42
C MET A 152 -15.58 -13.25 -27.02
N ASP A 153 -16.60 -13.03 -26.18
CA ASP A 153 -17.95 -12.69 -26.65
C ASP A 153 -17.95 -11.40 -27.48
N ARG A 154 -17.29 -10.34 -26.97
CA ARG A 154 -17.18 -9.07 -27.70
C ARG A 154 -16.36 -9.17 -28.99
N MET A 155 -15.35 -10.03 -29.00
CA MET A 155 -14.59 -10.32 -30.22
C MET A 155 -15.45 -11.03 -31.27
N LEU A 156 -16.19 -12.04 -30.86
CA LEU A 156 -17.12 -12.76 -31.76
C LEU A 156 -18.21 -11.82 -32.28
N GLU A 157 -18.82 -11.01 -31.42
CA GLU A 157 -19.80 -10.00 -31.86
C GLU A 157 -19.21 -9.01 -32.88
N ALA A 158 -17.97 -8.55 -32.69
CA ALA A 158 -17.31 -7.63 -33.63
C ALA A 158 -17.04 -8.25 -35.00
N CYS A 159 -16.83 -9.58 -35.04
CA CYS A 159 -16.54 -10.35 -36.26
C CYS A 159 -17.78 -10.99 -36.91
N THR A 160 -18.96 -10.86 -36.27
CA THR A 160 -20.23 -11.42 -36.81
C THR A 160 -20.98 -10.38 -37.64
N GLY A 161 -21.49 -10.77 -38.79
CA GLY A 161 -22.34 -9.98 -39.65
C GLY A 161 -23.79 -9.85 -39.14
N GLU A 162 -24.60 -9.10 -39.88
CA GLU A 162 -26.04 -8.93 -39.57
C GLU A 162 -26.84 -10.22 -39.72
N ASP A 163 -26.32 -11.17 -40.53
CA ASP A 163 -26.88 -12.53 -40.77
C ASP A 163 -26.57 -13.53 -39.66
N GLY A 164 -25.75 -13.14 -38.68
CA GLY A 164 -25.31 -14.01 -37.59
C GLY A 164 -24.11 -14.90 -37.93
N GLU A 165 -23.57 -14.79 -39.16
CA GLU A 165 -22.39 -15.57 -39.57
C GLU A 165 -21.09 -14.77 -39.34
N LEU A 166 -19.97 -15.47 -39.11
CA LEU A 166 -18.66 -14.84 -38.99
C LEU A 166 -18.20 -14.31 -40.35
N VAL A 167 -18.13 -12.99 -40.47
CA VAL A 167 -17.58 -12.32 -41.67
C VAL A 167 -16.07 -12.26 -41.69
N ARG A 168 -15.44 -12.53 -40.50
CA ARG A 168 -14.00 -12.57 -40.32
C ARG A 168 -13.67 -13.59 -39.25
N ILE A 169 -12.63 -14.39 -39.47
CA ILE A 169 -12.12 -15.37 -38.47
C ILE A 169 -10.97 -14.74 -37.71
N PRO A 170 -11.19 -14.29 -36.47
CA PRO A 170 -10.14 -13.69 -35.66
C PRO A 170 -9.22 -14.76 -35.06
N HIS A 171 -8.00 -14.34 -34.69
CA HIS A 171 -7.11 -15.14 -33.87
C HIS A 171 -7.09 -14.61 -32.40
N TYR A 172 -7.49 -15.46 -31.46
CA TYR A 172 -7.45 -15.12 -30.03
C TYR A 172 -6.21 -15.73 -29.38
N VAL A 173 -5.33 -14.88 -28.83
CA VAL A 173 -4.08 -15.27 -28.16
C VAL A 173 -4.17 -14.97 -26.70
N GLN A 174 -4.24 -16.01 -25.86
CA GLN A 174 -4.30 -15.92 -24.40
C GLN A 174 -2.91 -15.96 -23.79
N ILE A 175 -2.52 -14.96 -23.00
CA ILE A 175 -1.35 -15.06 -22.13
C ILE A 175 -1.78 -15.71 -20.81
N SER A 176 -1.32 -16.94 -20.60
CA SER A 176 -1.59 -17.78 -19.43
C SER A 176 -0.33 -17.92 -18.57
N THR A 177 -0.10 -19.09 -18.00
CA THR A 177 1.11 -19.46 -17.28
C THR A 177 1.38 -20.96 -17.41
N ALA A 178 2.63 -21.39 -17.47
CA ALA A 178 2.99 -22.81 -17.45
C ALA A 178 2.51 -23.53 -16.18
N TYR A 179 2.36 -22.77 -15.08
CA TYR A 179 1.91 -23.30 -13.78
C TYR A 179 0.41 -23.66 -13.72
N THR A 180 -0.36 -23.47 -14.80
CA THR A 180 -1.71 -24.07 -14.94
C THR A 180 -1.69 -25.61 -14.83
N ALA A 181 -0.53 -26.22 -14.98
CA ALA A 181 -0.31 -27.66 -14.71
C ALA A 181 -0.67 -28.08 -13.26
N GLY A 182 -0.72 -27.15 -12.31
CA GLY A 182 -1.05 -27.42 -10.91
C GLY A 182 -0.02 -28.30 -10.23
N ARG A 183 -0.48 -29.31 -9.47
CA ARG A 183 0.39 -30.25 -8.71
C ARG A 183 0.83 -31.49 -9.50
N ARG A 184 0.83 -31.42 -10.83
CA ARG A 184 1.43 -32.45 -11.66
C ARG A 184 2.94 -32.52 -11.41
N ARG A 185 3.58 -33.59 -11.86
CA ARG A 185 5.02 -33.80 -11.72
C ARG A 185 5.61 -34.32 -13.04
N GLY A 186 6.91 -34.08 -13.21
CA GLY A 186 7.65 -34.51 -14.37
C GLY A 186 7.46 -33.60 -15.59
N ALA A 187 7.56 -34.16 -16.77
CA ALA A 187 7.46 -33.43 -18.04
C ALA A 187 6.01 -33.02 -18.34
N ILE A 188 5.80 -31.72 -18.53
CA ILE A 188 4.50 -31.13 -18.87
C ILE A 188 4.56 -30.68 -20.34
N GLY A 189 3.73 -31.29 -21.19
CA GLY A 189 3.66 -30.94 -22.60
C GLY A 189 2.81 -29.72 -22.92
N GLU A 190 2.99 -29.22 -24.14
CA GLU A 190 2.22 -28.11 -24.73
C GLU A 190 0.87 -28.58 -25.25
N ALA A 191 -0.01 -28.92 -24.30
CA ALA A 191 -1.33 -29.47 -24.57
C ALA A 191 -2.36 -28.97 -23.52
N PRO A 192 -3.66 -29.12 -23.75
CA PRO A 192 -4.67 -28.82 -22.73
C PRO A 192 -4.47 -29.73 -21.51
N HIS A 193 -4.59 -29.15 -20.31
CA HIS A 193 -4.54 -29.93 -19.07
C HIS A 193 -5.90 -30.58 -18.81
N ALA A 194 -5.98 -31.89 -18.87
CA ALA A 194 -7.22 -32.63 -18.58
C ALA A 194 -7.66 -32.44 -17.13
N HIS A 195 -8.90 -32.01 -16.94
CA HIS A 195 -9.62 -31.94 -15.66
C HIS A 195 -11.14 -31.92 -15.91
N ASP A 196 -11.91 -32.44 -14.97
CA ASP A 196 -13.38 -32.56 -15.08
C ASP A 196 -14.13 -31.40 -14.43
N ILE A 197 -13.45 -30.27 -14.18
CA ILE A 197 -14.02 -29.12 -13.47
C ILE A 197 -14.89 -28.31 -14.44
N ASP A 198 -16.14 -28.10 -14.05
CA ASP A 198 -17.04 -27.16 -14.71
C ASP A 198 -16.72 -25.73 -14.26
N TYR A 199 -16.10 -24.95 -15.15
CA TYR A 199 -15.68 -23.59 -14.85
C TYR A 199 -16.87 -22.66 -14.56
N ARG A 200 -18.07 -22.93 -15.11
CA ARG A 200 -19.29 -22.13 -14.86
C ARG A 200 -19.80 -22.34 -13.43
N ALA A 201 -19.86 -23.61 -13.01
CA ALA A 201 -20.25 -23.95 -11.63
C ALA A 201 -19.27 -23.40 -10.61
N GLU A 202 -17.94 -23.54 -10.87
CA GLU A 202 -16.89 -22.98 -9.98
C GLU A 202 -16.93 -21.45 -9.93
N THR A 203 -17.18 -20.79 -11.06
CA THR A 203 -17.32 -19.32 -11.11
C THR A 203 -18.52 -18.87 -10.26
N ALA A 204 -19.68 -19.52 -10.40
CA ALA A 204 -20.85 -19.20 -9.59
C ALA A 204 -20.58 -19.40 -8.10
N ALA A 205 -19.94 -20.52 -7.72
CA ALA A 205 -19.56 -20.80 -6.33
C ALA A 205 -18.54 -19.76 -5.78
N GLY A 206 -17.52 -19.40 -6.57
CA GLY A 206 -16.52 -18.41 -6.20
C GLY A 206 -17.11 -17.02 -5.98
N LEU A 207 -18.07 -16.60 -6.79
CA LEU A 207 -18.79 -15.33 -6.61
C LEU A 207 -19.69 -15.37 -5.38
N ALA A 208 -20.46 -16.46 -5.15
CA ALA A 208 -21.34 -16.62 -4.00
C ALA A 208 -20.57 -16.63 -2.66
N MET A 209 -19.30 -17.04 -2.68
CA MET A 209 -18.44 -17.04 -1.48
C MET A 209 -18.31 -15.66 -0.84
N ARG A 210 -18.30 -14.60 -1.64
CA ARG A 210 -18.28 -13.22 -1.12
C ARG A 210 -19.50 -12.93 -0.25
N ASP A 211 -20.69 -13.27 -0.71
CA ASP A 211 -21.94 -12.98 0.02
C ASP A 211 -22.00 -13.78 1.33
N LEU A 212 -21.54 -15.04 1.30
CA LEU A 212 -21.44 -15.88 2.50
C LEU A 212 -20.48 -15.29 3.55
N ILE A 213 -19.28 -14.89 3.13
CA ILE A 213 -18.27 -14.33 4.03
C ILE A 213 -18.68 -12.92 4.50
N GLU A 214 -19.30 -12.10 3.65
CA GLU A 214 -19.87 -10.82 4.06
C GLU A 214 -20.97 -11.01 5.13
N ALA A 215 -21.86 -11.97 4.97
CA ALA A 215 -22.89 -12.30 5.96
C ALA A 215 -22.27 -12.79 7.27
N GLU A 216 -21.27 -13.68 7.22
CA GLU A 216 -20.52 -14.17 8.39
C GLU A 216 -19.84 -13.01 9.13
N SER A 217 -19.24 -12.05 8.40
CA SER A 217 -18.58 -10.88 8.98
C SER A 217 -19.49 -10.00 9.82
N ARG A 218 -20.79 -10.03 9.55
CA ARG A 218 -21.84 -9.24 10.22
C ARG A 218 -22.49 -9.97 11.38
N THR A 219 -22.13 -11.20 11.67
CA THR A 219 -22.64 -11.92 12.84
C THR A 219 -22.26 -11.18 14.12
N SER A 220 -23.15 -11.24 15.13
CA SER A 220 -22.94 -10.58 16.43
C SER A 220 -21.64 -10.99 17.10
N ALA A 221 -21.25 -12.27 17.01
CA ALA A 221 -20.02 -12.80 17.56
C ALA A 221 -18.78 -12.16 16.89
N GLN A 222 -18.77 -12.13 15.55
CA GLN A 222 -17.65 -11.58 14.76
C GLN A 222 -17.50 -10.08 14.97
N LEU A 223 -18.60 -9.32 14.89
CA LEU A 223 -18.59 -7.87 15.13
C LEU A 223 -18.12 -7.54 16.54
N THR A 224 -18.57 -8.32 17.56
CA THR A 224 -18.13 -8.13 18.95
C THR A 224 -16.62 -8.38 19.10
N ARG A 225 -16.08 -9.38 18.41
CA ARG A 225 -14.64 -9.65 18.41
C ARG A 225 -13.86 -8.49 17.82
N LEU A 226 -14.21 -8.06 16.61
CA LEU A 226 -13.54 -6.97 15.90
C LEU A 226 -13.64 -5.65 16.67
N ARG A 227 -14.81 -5.37 17.28
CA ARG A 227 -14.98 -4.19 18.13
C ARG A 227 -14.08 -4.21 19.36
N LYS A 228 -13.95 -5.36 20.06
CA LYS A 228 -13.02 -5.49 21.21
C LYS A 228 -11.58 -5.26 20.81
N GLU A 229 -11.17 -5.71 19.63
CA GLU A 229 -9.84 -5.46 19.10
C GLU A 229 -9.63 -3.96 18.79
N ALA A 230 -10.58 -3.31 18.12
CA ALA A 230 -10.56 -1.88 17.85
C ALA A 230 -10.57 -1.04 19.15
N GLU A 231 -11.42 -1.41 20.13
CA GLU A 231 -11.46 -0.77 21.44
C GLU A 231 -10.12 -0.87 22.18
N ARG A 232 -9.43 -1.99 22.10
CA ARG A 232 -8.12 -2.14 22.71
C ARG A 232 -7.10 -1.17 22.15
N ASP A 233 -7.16 -0.93 20.84
CA ASP A 233 -6.15 -0.13 20.13
C ASP A 233 -6.53 1.36 20.07
N HIS A 234 -7.82 1.71 20.05
CA HIS A 234 -8.32 3.07 19.82
C HIS A 234 -9.24 3.65 20.92
N ARG A 235 -9.37 2.99 22.06
CA ARG A 235 -10.29 3.42 23.12
C ARG A 235 -10.07 4.86 23.57
N ALA A 236 -8.80 5.30 23.64
CA ALA A 236 -8.47 6.68 24.03
C ALA A 236 -8.83 7.72 22.95
N ALA A 237 -9.02 7.31 21.70
CA ALA A 237 -9.37 8.18 20.58
C ALA A 237 -10.88 8.39 20.39
N GLY A 238 -11.74 7.62 21.11
CA GLY A 238 -13.18 7.81 21.13
C GLY A 238 -13.98 6.75 20.36
N TYR A 239 -15.31 6.90 20.41
CA TYR A 239 -16.24 5.91 19.88
C TYR A 239 -16.27 5.88 18.34
N LEU A 240 -16.26 7.04 17.68
CA LEU A 240 -16.32 7.11 16.20
C LEU A 240 -15.07 6.50 15.57
N THR A 241 -13.89 6.78 16.14
CA THR A 241 -12.64 6.17 15.69
C THR A 241 -12.67 4.65 15.88
N THR A 242 -13.17 4.16 17.02
CA THR A 242 -13.33 2.74 17.28
C THR A 242 -14.30 2.09 16.31
N ALA A 243 -15.43 2.75 16.00
CA ALA A 243 -16.42 2.26 15.04
C ALA A 243 -15.84 2.19 13.61
N ALA A 244 -15.13 3.23 13.18
CA ALA A 244 -14.47 3.28 11.88
C ALA A 244 -13.40 2.18 11.75
N ASP A 245 -12.59 1.96 12.80
CA ASP A 245 -11.58 0.90 12.81
C ASP A 245 -12.22 -0.49 12.84
N THR A 246 -13.34 -0.67 13.54
CA THR A 246 -14.11 -1.92 13.53
C THR A 246 -14.55 -2.28 12.10
N GLU A 247 -15.11 -1.30 11.36
CA GLU A 247 -15.53 -1.52 9.97
C GLU A 247 -14.33 -1.74 9.03
N ARG A 248 -13.22 -1.04 9.22
CA ARG A 248 -11.97 -1.29 8.47
C ARG A 248 -11.49 -2.73 8.69
N ARG A 249 -11.40 -3.19 9.96
CA ARG A 249 -11.01 -4.56 10.33
C ARG A 249 -11.99 -5.58 9.77
N ARG A 250 -13.29 -5.27 9.73
CA ARG A 250 -14.29 -6.15 9.13
C ARG A 250 -13.99 -6.37 7.64
N LYS A 251 -13.75 -5.28 6.91
CA LYS A 251 -13.40 -5.37 5.48
C LYS A 251 -12.10 -6.14 5.24
N GLU A 252 -11.07 -5.89 6.06
CA GLU A 252 -9.81 -6.62 6.00
C GLU A 252 -9.99 -8.11 6.31
N TRP A 253 -10.84 -8.44 7.29
CA TRP A 253 -11.18 -9.82 7.62
C TRP A 253 -11.91 -10.52 6.47
N VAL A 254 -12.86 -9.85 5.82
CA VAL A 254 -13.55 -10.37 4.64
C VAL A 254 -12.56 -10.66 3.51
N GLN A 255 -11.65 -9.73 3.23
CA GLN A 255 -10.63 -9.94 2.21
C GLN A 255 -9.73 -11.13 2.54
N ALA A 256 -9.25 -11.21 3.78
CA ALA A 256 -8.41 -12.33 4.23
C ALA A 256 -9.13 -13.69 4.13
N LYS A 257 -10.43 -13.73 4.48
CA LYS A 257 -11.25 -14.95 4.38
C LYS A 257 -11.52 -15.37 2.94
N LEU A 258 -11.72 -14.43 2.02
CA LEU A 258 -11.86 -14.71 0.58
C LEU A 258 -10.57 -15.28 -0.02
N VAL A 259 -9.42 -14.77 0.42
CA VAL A 259 -8.10 -15.33 0.03
C VAL A 259 -7.92 -16.75 0.58
N GLU A 260 -8.22 -16.96 1.87
CA GLU A 260 -8.13 -18.27 2.52
C GLU A 260 -9.03 -19.31 1.83
N ALA A 261 -10.31 -18.99 1.63
CA ALA A 261 -11.28 -19.86 0.95
C ALA A 261 -10.86 -20.17 -0.49
N GLY A 262 -10.34 -19.17 -1.20
CA GLY A 262 -9.82 -19.37 -2.56
C GLY A 262 -8.64 -20.31 -2.61
N THR A 263 -7.68 -20.13 -1.72
CA THR A 263 -6.48 -20.99 -1.64
C THR A 263 -6.85 -22.42 -1.26
N GLU A 264 -7.75 -22.62 -0.30
CA GLU A 264 -8.25 -23.93 0.09
C GLU A 264 -8.98 -24.61 -1.09
N ARG A 265 -9.82 -23.84 -1.81
CA ARG A 265 -10.54 -24.39 -2.97
C ARG A 265 -9.58 -24.79 -4.08
N ALA A 266 -8.66 -23.92 -4.48
CA ALA A 266 -7.64 -24.24 -5.48
C ALA A 266 -6.86 -25.50 -5.11
N ARG A 267 -6.41 -25.61 -3.85
CA ARG A 267 -5.67 -26.75 -3.35
C ARG A 267 -6.48 -28.06 -3.35
N SER A 268 -7.75 -27.98 -3.00
CA SER A 268 -8.66 -29.14 -3.01
C SER A 268 -8.88 -29.70 -4.40
N LEU A 269 -8.71 -28.86 -5.43
CA LEU A 269 -8.89 -29.22 -6.84
C LEU A 269 -7.56 -29.52 -7.57
N GLY A 270 -6.40 -29.42 -6.87
CA GLY A 270 -5.10 -29.81 -7.40
C GLY A 270 -4.22 -28.67 -7.92
N TRP A 271 -4.55 -27.39 -7.61
CA TRP A 271 -3.70 -26.25 -7.91
C TRP A 271 -3.01 -25.74 -6.64
N THR A 272 -1.92 -24.98 -6.82
CA THR A 272 -1.13 -24.41 -5.73
C THR A 272 -1.81 -23.21 -5.09
N ASP A 273 -2.47 -22.39 -5.91
CA ASP A 273 -3.07 -21.12 -5.55
C ASP A 273 -4.24 -20.72 -6.48
N VAL A 274 -4.92 -19.64 -6.12
CA VAL A 274 -6.09 -19.12 -6.85
C VAL A 274 -5.72 -18.60 -8.24
N TYR A 275 -4.51 -18.03 -8.39
CA TYR A 275 -4.05 -17.49 -9.67
C TYR A 275 -3.91 -18.60 -10.71
N THR A 276 -3.14 -19.66 -10.42
CA THR A 276 -2.93 -20.78 -11.33
C THR A 276 -4.23 -21.53 -11.63
N PHE A 277 -5.10 -21.68 -10.63
CA PHE A 277 -6.42 -22.28 -10.77
C PHE A 277 -7.31 -21.48 -11.73
N THR A 278 -7.49 -20.17 -11.50
CA THR A 278 -8.36 -19.35 -12.35
C THR A 278 -7.80 -19.15 -13.77
N LYS A 279 -6.47 -19.14 -13.93
CA LYS A 279 -5.84 -19.16 -15.25
C LYS A 279 -6.15 -20.46 -16.01
N ALA A 280 -6.09 -21.63 -15.34
CA ALA A 280 -6.46 -22.92 -15.95
C ALA A 280 -7.93 -22.93 -16.38
N LEU A 281 -8.83 -22.35 -15.58
CA LEU A 281 -10.23 -22.22 -15.98
C LEU A 281 -10.44 -21.23 -17.12
N GLY A 282 -9.65 -20.16 -17.18
CA GLY A 282 -9.63 -19.23 -18.31
C GLY A 282 -9.21 -19.89 -19.62
N GLU A 283 -8.24 -20.82 -19.60
CA GLU A 283 -7.88 -21.63 -20.76
C GLU A 283 -9.04 -22.54 -21.19
N ARG A 284 -9.83 -23.06 -20.24
CA ARG A 284 -11.02 -23.85 -20.55
C ARG A 284 -12.11 -23.02 -21.24
N VAL A 285 -12.28 -21.75 -20.85
CA VAL A 285 -13.16 -20.81 -21.56
C VAL A 285 -12.69 -20.62 -23.00
N VAL A 286 -11.38 -20.47 -23.23
CA VAL A 286 -10.82 -20.33 -24.59
C VAL A 286 -11.10 -21.56 -25.44
N ALA A 287 -10.90 -22.75 -24.89
CA ALA A 287 -11.18 -23.99 -25.60
C ALA A 287 -12.68 -24.14 -25.93
N ASP A 288 -13.58 -23.86 -24.99
CA ASP A 288 -15.02 -23.99 -25.18
C ASP A 288 -15.58 -22.98 -26.20
N LYS A 289 -15.12 -21.73 -26.19
CA LYS A 289 -15.60 -20.68 -27.10
C LYS A 289 -14.85 -20.61 -28.42
N GLY A 290 -13.71 -21.29 -28.50
CA GLY A 290 -12.82 -21.25 -29.65
C GLY A 290 -13.23 -22.12 -30.85
N ALA A 291 -14.36 -22.83 -30.79
CA ALA A 291 -14.75 -23.86 -31.78
C ALA A 291 -14.81 -23.38 -33.26
N HIS A 292 -15.03 -22.09 -33.50
CA HIS A 292 -15.21 -21.52 -34.85
C HIS A 292 -14.16 -20.44 -35.19
N ILE A 293 -13.13 -20.30 -34.38
CA ILE A 293 -12.07 -19.30 -34.55
C ILE A 293 -10.69 -19.94 -34.37
N ARG A 294 -9.65 -19.14 -34.64
CA ARG A 294 -8.27 -19.52 -34.31
C ARG A 294 -7.96 -19.17 -32.85
N THR A 295 -7.39 -20.09 -32.10
CA THR A 295 -7.04 -19.87 -30.70
C THR A 295 -5.64 -20.38 -30.38
N SER A 296 -4.90 -19.59 -29.57
CA SER A 296 -3.58 -19.96 -29.05
C SER A 296 -3.43 -19.54 -27.59
N VAL A 297 -2.73 -20.35 -26.81
CA VAL A 297 -2.40 -20.08 -25.41
C VAL A 297 -0.88 -20.05 -25.23
N VAL A 298 -0.35 -18.91 -24.85
CA VAL A 298 1.07 -18.75 -24.50
C VAL A 298 1.21 -18.90 -22.98
N ARG A 299 2.03 -19.83 -22.53
CA ARG A 299 2.24 -20.20 -21.14
C ARG A 299 3.68 -19.90 -20.70
N PRO A 300 4.00 -18.68 -20.28
CA PRO A 300 5.32 -18.39 -19.73
C PRO A 300 5.51 -19.04 -18.36
N SER A 301 6.74 -19.41 -18.04
CA SER A 301 7.19 -19.77 -16.71
C SER A 301 7.39 -18.51 -15.84
N ILE A 302 8.39 -18.43 -14.95
CA ILE A 302 8.67 -17.22 -14.15
C ILE A 302 9.33 -16.17 -15.03
N VAL A 303 8.60 -15.07 -15.29
CA VAL A 303 9.07 -14.01 -16.19
C VAL A 303 9.86 -12.98 -15.39
N GLU A 304 11.13 -12.78 -15.77
CA GLU A 304 12.05 -11.85 -15.17
C GLU A 304 12.51 -10.76 -16.17
N SER A 305 13.55 -9.98 -15.82
CA SER A 305 14.02 -8.88 -16.67
C SER A 305 14.39 -9.33 -18.08
N SER A 306 14.34 -8.42 -19.04
CA SER A 306 14.68 -8.70 -20.44
C SER A 306 16.16 -9.03 -20.62
N LEU A 307 16.46 -9.96 -21.53
CA LEU A 307 17.81 -10.31 -21.90
C LEU A 307 18.44 -9.24 -22.81
N VAL A 308 17.69 -8.81 -23.85
CA VAL A 308 18.20 -7.89 -24.88
C VAL A 308 17.28 -6.68 -25.06
N HIS A 309 15.98 -6.84 -25.23
CA HIS A 309 15.06 -5.80 -25.63
C HIS A 309 14.06 -5.44 -24.51
N PRO A 310 13.71 -4.13 -24.35
CA PRO A 310 14.17 -2.94 -25.07
C PRO A 310 15.61 -2.55 -24.74
N TYR A 311 16.15 -3.03 -23.67
CA TYR A 311 17.57 -3.02 -23.28
C TYR A 311 17.80 -4.09 -22.20
N PRO A 312 19.02 -4.63 -22.09
CA PRO A 312 19.33 -5.64 -21.08
C PRO A 312 18.96 -5.21 -19.68
N GLY A 313 18.22 -6.06 -18.96
CA GLY A 313 17.76 -5.80 -17.60
C GLY A 313 16.49 -4.93 -17.48
N TRP A 314 15.81 -4.59 -18.58
CA TRP A 314 14.54 -3.91 -18.44
C TRP A 314 13.53 -4.75 -17.64
N ILE A 315 12.93 -4.12 -16.63
CA ILE A 315 11.93 -4.70 -15.75
C ILE A 315 11.00 -3.60 -15.23
N GLU A 316 9.71 -3.89 -15.10
CA GLU A 316 8.70 -2.95 -14.60
C GLU A 316 7.96 -3.54 -13.40
N GLY A 317 8.24 -2.97 -12.23
CA GLY A 317 7.74 -3.46 -10.95
C GLY A 317 8.61 -4.59 -10.36
N PHE A 318 8.39 -4.89 -9.09
CA PHE A 318 9.08 -5.98 -8.37
C PHE A 318 8.00 -6.89 -7.76
N LYS A 319 7.70 -8.01 -8.40
CA LYS A 319 6.57 -8.86 -8.03
C LYS A 319 6.93 -10.33 -7.80
N MET A 320 8.01 -10.79 -8.42
CA MET A 320 8.42 -12.20 -8.40
C MET A 320 9.61 -12.43 -7.45
N ALA A 321 10.78 -12.79 -7.96
CA ALA A 321 11.95 -13.12 -7.16
C ALA A 321 12.65 -11.88 -6.59
N GLU A 322 12.46 -10.69 -7.16
CA GLU A 322 13.22 -9.48 -6.84
C GLU A 322 13.13 -9.07 -5.36
N PRO A 323 11.94 -9.10 -4.70
CA PRO A 323 11.87 -8.79 -3.27
C PRO A 323 12.71 -9.73 -2.40
N LEU A 324 12.79 -11.02 -2.77
CA LEU A 324 13.60 -12.02 -2.08
C LEU A 324 15.09 -11.80 -2.33
N ILE A 325 15.48 -11.54 -3.58
CA ILE A 325 16.85 -11.21 -3.95
C ILE A 325 17.34 -9.97 -3.18
N LEU A 326 16.54 -8.92 -3.12
CA LEU A 326 16.85 -7.70 -2.39
C LEU A 326 16.93 -7.94 -0.87
N ALA A 327 16.02 -8.72 -0.30
CA ALA A 327 16.06 -9.09 1.12
C ALA A 327 17.30 -9.91 1.46
N TYR A 328 17.69 -10.84 0.59
CA TYR A 328 18.93 -11.58 0.72
C TYR A 328 20.16 -10.66 0.70
N GLY A 329 20.26 -9.78 -0.30
CA GLY A 329 21.37 -8.83 -0.43
C GLY A 329 21.51 -7.86 0.75
N ARG A 330 20.43 -7.58 1.46
CA ARG A 330 20.41 -6.79 2.71
C ARG A 330 20.71 -7.62 3.96
N GLY A 331 20.88 -8.95 3.82
CA GLY A 331 21.07 -9.86 4.95
C GLY A 331 19.81 -10.06 5.80
N GLU A 332 18.65 -9.78 5.24
CA GLU A 332 17.35 -9.85 5.92
C GLU A 332 16.66 -11.22 5.76
N LEU A 333 17.14 -12.07 4.86
CA LEU A 333 16.62 -13.41 4.57
C LEU A 333 17.65 -14.47 5.00
N PRO A 334 17.59 -14.95 6.25
CA PRO A 334 18.63 -15.82 6.80
C PRO A 334 18.65 -17.21 6.20
N GLU A 335 17.51 -17.74 5.77
CA GLU A 335 17.33 -19.07 5.16
C GLU A 335 16.14 -19.05 4.19
N PHE A 336 16.14 -20.00 3.24
CA PHE A 336 15.04 -20.19 2.30
C PHE A 336 14.64 -21.68 2.22
N PRO A 337 13.34 -22.02 2.29
CA PRO A 337 12.87 -23.40 2.34
C PRO A 337 12.69 -23.99 0.94
N ALA A 338 13.75 -24.04 0.14
CA ALA A 338 13.72 -24.68 -1.18
C ALA A 338 14.41 -26.06 -1.15
N SER A 339 14.11 -26.89 -2.14
CA SER A 339 14.97 -28.01 -2.50
C SER A 339 16.14 -27.48 -3.33
N PRO A 340 17.40 -27.66 -2.94
CA PRO A 340 18.54 -27.11 -3.68
C PRO A 340 18.63 -27.60 -5.11
N ASP A 341 18.17 -28.82 -5.38
CA ASP A 341 18.25 -29.50 -6.68
C ASP A 341 17.00 -29.28 -7.55
N SER A 342 15.93 -28.67 -7.01
CA SER A 342 14.75 -28.31 -7.80
C SER A 342 15.12 -27.31 -8.90
N VAL A 343 14.61 -27.56 -10.11
CA VAL A 343 14.74 -26.62 -11.23
C VAL A 343 13.85 -25.41 -10.97
N ILE A 344 14.44 -24.21 -11.05
CA ILE A 344 13.69 -22.97 -11.11
C ILE A 344 13.59 -22.53 -12.57
N ASP A 345 12.37 -22.48 -13.09
CA ASP A 345 12.13 -22.16 -14.49
C ASP A 345 11.90 -20.66 -14.66
N VAL A 346 12.92 -19.97 -15.14
CA VAL A 346 12.96 -18.52 -15.30
C VAL A 346 13.18 -18.15 -16.76
N VAL A 347 12.43 -17.19 -17.28
CA VAL A 347 12.56 -16.73 -18.66
C VAL A 347 12.65 -15.21 -18.75
N PRO A 348 13.48 -14.68 -19.67
CA PRO A 348 13.50 -13.25 -19.95
C PRO A 348 12.17 -12.78 -20.56
N CYS A 349 11.70 -11.59 -20.19
CA CYS A 349 10.42 -11.03 -20.65
C CYS A 349 10.38 -10.86 -22.19
N ASP A 350 11.48 -10.48 -22.81
CA ASP A 350 11.59 -10.33 -24.26
C ASP A 350 11.39 -11.64 -25.03
N HIS A 351 11.75 -12.80 -24.46
CA HIS A 351 11.43 -14.10 -25.07
C HIS A 351 9.92 -14.38 -25.07
N VAL A 352 9.23 -14.02 -24.00
CA VAL A 352 7.76 -14.14 -23.91
C VAL A 352 7.08 -13.23 -24.92
N VAL A 353 7.56 -12.00 -25.05
CA VAL A 353 7.05 -11.02 -26.00
C VAL A 353 7.29 -11.49 -27.44
N ASN A 354 8.48 -11.98 -27.73
CA ASN A 354 8.85 -12.50 -29.05
C ASN A 354 7.97 -13.69 -29.45
N ALA A 355 7.83 -14.67 -28.57
CA ALA A 355 6.94 -15.82 -28.78
C ALA A 355 5.48 -15.38 -29.04
N THR A 356 4.98 -14.42 -28.25
CA THR A 356 3.62 -13.88 -28.42
C THR A 356 3.42 -13.24 -29.79
N ILE A 357 4.38 -12.43 -30.26
CA ILE A 357 4.30 -11.80 -31.59
C ILE A 357 4.37 -12.85 -32.70
N ALA A 358 5.26 -13.81 -32.57
CA ALA A 358 5.35 -14.91 -33.54
C ALA A 358 4.04 -15.73 -33.61
N VAL A 359 3.42 -16.04 -32.47
CA VAL A 359 2.11 -16.69 -32.39
C VAL A 359 1.03 -15.87 -33.07
N CYS A 360 1.01 -14.53 -32.92
CA CYS A 360 0.03 -13.67 -33.61
C CYS A 360 0.10 -13.76 -35.14
N ALA A 361 1.24 -14.15 -35.68
CA ALA A 361 1.45 -14.31 -37.13
C ALA A 361 1.17 -15.75 -37.65
N THR A 362 0.90 -16.72 -36.75
CA THR A 362 0.51 -18.08 -37.16
C THR A 362 -0.97 -18.14 -37.54
N GLU A 363 -1.31 -19.16 -38.28
CA GLU A 363 -2.69 -19.49 -38.64
C GLU A 363 -3.09 -20.88 -38.10
N PRO A 364 -3.39 -21.00 -36.79
CA PRO A 364 -3.87 -22.24 -36.20
C PRO A 364 -5.11 -22.78 -36.91
N GLU A 365 -5.30 -24.11 -36.89
CA GLU A 365 -6.52 -24.73 -37.38
C GLU A 365 -7.73 -24.23 -36.57
N ILE A 366 -8.81 -23.94 -37.27
CA ILE A 366 -10.06 -23.44 -36.65
C ILE A 366 -10.63 -24.53 -35.74
N GLY A 367 -10.96 -24.12 -34.49
CA GLY A 367 -11.49 -25.01 -33.48
C GLY A 367 -10.42 -25.83 -32.72
N VAL A 368 -9.15 -25.73 -33.11
CA VAL A 368 -8.02 -26.35 -32.40
C VAL A 368 -7.28 -25.27 -31.61
N CYS A 369 -7.14 -25.46 -30.29
CA CYS A 369 -6.38 -24.55 -29.47
C CYS A 369 -4.91 -24.98 -29.38
N GLU A 370 -4.00 -24.12 -29.87
CA GLU A 370 -2.56 -24.35 -29.81
C GLU A 370 -1.94 -23.85 -28.53
N TYR A 371 -0.98 -24.59 -27.97
CA TYR A 371 -0.31 -24.25 -26.70
C TYR A 371 1.18 -24.06 -26.90
N TYR A 372 1.74 -23.01 -26.29
CA TYR A 372 3.14 -22.66 -26.39
C TYR A 372 3.70 -22.39 -24.98
N HIS A 373 4.65 -23.21 -24.53
CA HIS A 373 5.38 -22.94 -23.29
C HIS A 373 6.60 -22.05 -23.59
N VAL A 374 6.72 -20.92 -22.91
CA VAL A 374 7.95 -20.15 -22.90
C VAL A 374 8.66 -20.46 -21.59
N SER A 375 9.59 -21.41 -21.65
CA SER A 375 10.23 -21.99 -20.47
C SER A 375 11.71 -22.30 -20.73
N SER A 376 12.51 -22.39 -19.66
CA SER A 376 13.94 -22.76 -19.73
C SER A 376 14.21 -24.15 -19.15
N GLY A 377 13.31 -24.66 -18.30
CA GLY A 377 13.59 -25.80 -17.43
C GLY A 377 13.85 -27.11 -18.14
N ALA A 378 13.34 -27.30 -19.36
CA ALA A 378 13.56 -28.54 -20.11
C ALA A 378 14.89 -28.55 -20.90
N ARG A 379 15.32 -27.41 -21.42
CA ARG A 379 16.47 -27.31 -22.33
C ARG A 379 17.67 -26.60 -21.76
N ASN A 380 17.47 -25.69 -20.84
CA ASN A 380 18.52 -24.90 -20.19
C ASN A 380 18.21 -24.75 -18.68
N PRO A 381 18.15 -25.87 -17.94
CA PRO A 381 17.71 -25.83 -16.54
C PRO A 381 18.74 -25.12 -15.66
N ILE A 382 18.25 -24.32 -14.71
CA ILE A 382 19.02 -23.83 -13.58
C ILE A 382 18.38 -24.36 -12.30
N THR A 383 19.19 -24.91 -11.38
CA THR A 383 18.70 -25.35 -10.07
C THR A 383 18.55 -24.16 -9.14
N PHE A 384 17.75 -24.34 -8.09
CA PHE A 384 17.58 -23.30 -7.05
C PHE A 384 18.91 -22.96 -6.40
N SER A 385 19.75 -23.95 -6.12
CA SER A 385 21.11 -23.71 -5.60
C SER A 385 22.01 -22.98 -6.60
N GLY A 386 21.91 -23.29 -7.89
CA GLY A 386 22.64 -22.58 -8.94
C GLY A 386 22.24 -21.11 -9.04
N PHE A 387 20.94 -20.83 -9.09
CA PHE A 387 20.41 -19.47 -9.10
C PHE A 387 20.84 -18.65 -7.85
N TYR A 388 20.76 -19.29 -6.68
CA TYR A 388 21.25 -18.71 -5.42
C TYR A 388 22.74 -18.39 -5.46
N ILE A 389 23.59 -19.27 -6.03
CA ILE A 389 25.03 -19.04 -6.13
C ILE A 389 25.33 -17.79 -6.95
N HIS A 390 24.68 -17.59 -8.09
CA HIS A 390 24.83 -16.38 -8.91
C HIS A 390 24.38 -15.11 -8.16
N ILE A 391 23.24 -15.14 -7.49
CA ILE A 391 22.80 -14.01 -6.66
C ILE A 391 23.82 -13.69 -5.57
N ARG A 392 24.32 -14.72 -4.87
CA ARG A 392 25.33 -14.56 -3.83
C ARG A 392 26.63 -13.97 -4.38
N ASN A 393 27.12 -14.45 -5.52
CA ASN A 393 28.33 -13.93 -6.19
C ASN A 393 28.18 -12.44 -6.51
N TYR A 394 27.03 -12.06 -7.07
CA TYR A 394 26.73 -10.66 -7.33
C TYR A 394 26.82 -9.80 -6.07
N PHE A 395 26.17 -10.18 -4.97
CA PHE A 395 26.20 -9.37 -3.73
C PHE A 395 27.52 -9.44 -2.97
N LEU A 396 28.35 -10.45 -3.17
CA LEU A 396 29.73 -10.45 -2.67
C LEU A 396 30.58 -9.40 -3.38
N ALA A 397 30.41 -9.25 -4.70
CA ALA A 397 31.09 -8.22 -5.49
C ALA A 397 30.47 -6.83 -5.29
N HIS A 398 29.14 -6.74 -5.07
CA HIS A 398 28.39 -5.51 -5.00
C HIS A 398 27.51 -5.45 -3.72
N PRO A 399 28.09 -5.40 -2.52
CA PRO A 399 27.33 -5.42 -1.29
C PRO A 399 26.44 -4.18 -1.13
N PHE A 400 25.31 -4.30 -0.41
CA PHE A 400 24.59 -3.14 0.10
C PHE A 400 25.34 -2.55 1.30
N GLU A 401 25.32 -1.24 1.41
CA GLU A 401 25.88 -0.56 2.57
C GLU A 401 24.99 -0.78 3.80
N GLY A 402 25.58 -1.33 4.87
CA GLY A 402 24.92 -1.64 6.14
C GLY A 402 24.81 -0.47 7.12
N GLY A 403 24.85 0.79 6.64
CA GLY A 403 24.84 1.98 7.49
C GLY A 403 26.12 2.10 8.35
N ALA A 404 25.99 2.44 9.65
CA ALA A 404 27.10 2.61 10.58
C ALA A 404 27.88 1.31 10.89
N ARG A 405 27.42 0.14 10.43
CA ARG A 405 28.02 -1.18 10.66
C ARG A 405 28.82 -1.73 9.46
N GLY A 406 29.00 -0.95 8.38
CA GLY A 406 29.69 -1.38 7.18
C GLY A 406 28.80 -2.17 6.20
N ALA A 407 29.41 -3.06 5.38
CA ALA A 407 28.69 -3.87 4.40
C ALA A 407 27.72 -4.87 5.06
N ALA A 408 26.58 -5.12 4.41
CA ALA A 408 25.63 -6.12 4.86
C ALA A 408 26.29 -7.53 4.87
N ARG A 409 26.12 -8.25 5.98
CA ARG A 409 26.58 -9.65 6.05
C ARG A 409 25.58 -10.54 5.33
N LEU A 410 26.04 -11.20 4.28
CA LEU A 410 25.22 -12.15 3.54
C LEU A 410 25.11 -13.48 4.29
N PRO A 411 23.89 -13.98 4.53
CA PRO A 411 23.71 -15.31 5.10
C PRO A 411 24.10 -16.40 4.10
N GLN A 412 24.59 -17.51 4.59
CA GLN A 412 24.82 -18.69 3.77
C GLN A 412 23.65 -19.65 3.96
N TRP A 413 22.84 -19.83 2.92
CA TRP A 413 21.70 -20.72 2.98
C TRP A 413 22.12 -22.17 3.01
N LYS A 414 21.46 -22.92 3.92
CA LYS A 414 21.66 -24.35 4.10
C LYS A 414 20.44 -25.15 3.64
N PHE A 415 19.39 -24.47 3.23
CA PHE A 415 18.12 -25.06 2.76
C PHE A 415 17.52 -26.07 3.79
N PRO A 416 17.20 -25.63 5.00
CA PRO A 416 16.84 -26.54 6.10
C PRO A 416 15.45 -27.18 5.99
N GLY A 417 14.73 -26.95 4.89
CA GLY A 417 13.36 -27.40 4.69
C GLY A 417 12.31 -26.54 5.39
N ALA A 418 11.07 -26.59 4.88
CA ALA A 418 9.97 -25.71 5.27
C ALA A 418 9.61 -25.78 6.77
N ALA A 419 9.59 -26.97 7.37
CA ALA A 419 9.23 -27.16 8.77
C ALA A 419 10.21 -26.47 9.75
N SER A 420 11.50 -26.40 9.40
CA SER A 420 12.51 -25.75 10.23
C SER A 420 12.41 -24.24 10.17
N VAL A 421 12.15 -23.70 8.97
CA VAL A 421 11.93 -22.25 8.76
C VAL A 421 10.64 -21.80 9.47
N GLU A 422 9.58 -22.59 9.40
CA GLU A 422 8.30 -22.29 10.09
C GLU A 422 8.46 -22.24 11.62
N ARG A 423 9.24 -23.15 12.21
CA ARG A 423 9.55 -23.13 13.66
C ARG A 423 10.34 -21.87 14.04
N LEU A 424 11.30 -21.46 13.21
CA LEU A 424 12.10 -20.25 13.44
C LEU A 424 11.21 -19.01 13.41
N LEU A 425 10.33 -18.89 12.40
CA LEU A 425 9.39 -17.78 12.28
C LEU A 425 8.43 -17.70 13.46
N SER A 426 7.78 -18.82 13.80
CA SER A 426 6.80 -18.85 14.90
C SER A 426 7.40 -18.53 16.27
N THR A 427 8.64 -18.94 16.53
CA THR A 427 9.39 -18.55 17.75
C THR A 427 9.72 -17.06 17.77
N SER A 428 10.16 -16.51 16.63
CA SER A 428 10.48 -15.09 16.51
C SER A 428 9.25 -14.21 16.67
N GLU A 429 8.10 -14.60 16.11
CA GLU A 429 6.83 -13.90 16.25
C GLU A 429 6.33 -13.88 17.70
N ARG A 430 6.46 -15.01 18.43
CA ARG A 430 6.08 -15.07 19.85
C ARG A 430 6.96 -14.15 20.70
N ALA A 431 8.27 -14.17 20.49
CA ALA A 431 9.20 -13.28 21.18
C ALA A 431 8.89 -11.80 20.88
N HIS A 432 8.61 -11.48 19.62
CA HIS A 432 8.20 -10.14 19.19
C HIS A 432 6.90 -9.69 19.87
N ALA A 433 5.87 -10.52 19.92
CA ALA A 433 4.59 -10.21 20.55
C ALA A 433 4.72 -9.92 22.06
N LEU A 434 5.64 -10.60 22.75
CA LEU A 434 5.97 -10.31 24.15
C LEU A 434 6.68 -8.97 24.30
N ALA A 435 7.67 -8.68 23.45
CA ALA A 435 8.41 -7.42 23.47
C ALA A 435 7.48 -6.23 23.15
N ASP A 436 6.56 -6.37 22.21
CA ASP A 436 5.58 -5.35 21.85
C ASP A 436 4.63 -5.00 23.00
N ARG A 437 4.14 -6.01 23.74
CA ARG A 437 3.34 -5.80 24.95
C ARG A 437 4.11 -5.08 26.05
N ALA A 438 5.41 -5.33 26.16
CA ALA A 438 6.27 -4.68 27.16
C ALA A 438 6.49 -3.19 26.80
N VAL A 439 6.76 -2.88 25.53
CA VAL A 439 6.99 -1.52 25.05
C VAL A 439 5.81 -0.58 25.31
N LEU A 440 4.58 -1.06 25.13
CA LEU A 440 3.37 -0.28 25.40
C LEU A 440 3.21 0.14 26.87
N LYS A 441 3.95 -0.51 27.79
CA LYS A 441 3.94 -0.19 29.23
C LYS A 441 5.10 0.72 29.65
N LEU A 442 6.08 0.96 28.77
CA LEU A 442 7.23 1.80 29.08
C LEU A 442 6.87 3.29 29.07
N PRO A 443 7.58 4.12 29.86
CA PRO A 443 7.40 5.56 29.87
C PRO A 443 7.65 6.17 28.48
N ARG A 444 6.98 7.29 28.17
CA ARG A 444 7.18 8.05 26.95
C ARG A 444 8.62 8.61 26.92
N SER A 445 9.45 8.13 26.02
CA SER A 445 10.81 8.62 25.81
C SER A 445 11.26 8.39 24.37
N GLU A 446 12.25 9.12 23.91
CA GLU A 446 12.85 8.92 22.60
C GLU A 446 13.42 7.50 22.44
N ARG A 447 13.99 6.94 23.52
CA ARG A 447 14.51 5.56 23.55
C ARG A 447 13.38 4.55 23.34
N THR A 448 12.24 4.74 24.03
CA THR A 448 11.05 3.88 23.88
C THR A 448 10.51 3.95 22.46
N ARG A 449 10.40 5.15 21.86
CA ARG A 449 9.97 5.30 20.46
C ARG A 449 10.93 4.66 19.46
N LYS A 450 12.25 4.82 19.69
CA LYS A 450 13.26 4.15 18.86
C LYS A 450 13.12 2.64 18.95
N PHE A 451 13.00 2.07 20.15
CA PHE A 451 12.83 0.64 20.35
C PHE A 451 11.52 0.14 19.71
N ALA A 452 10.41 0.87 19.83
CA ALA A 452 9.15 0.54 19.16
C ALA A 452 9.30 0.52 17.63
N ARG A 453 9.97 1.53 17.04
CA ARG A 453 10.24 1.55 15.59
C ARG A 453 11.09 0.36 15.12
N ASP A 454 12.06 -0.06 15.92
CA ASP A 454 12.90 -1.21 15.60
C ASP A 454 12.09 -2.52 15.70
N LEU A 455 11.19 -2.63 16.66
CA LEU A 455 10.22 -3.73 16.74
C LEU A 455 9.27 -3.75 15.54
N ASP A 456 8.69 -2.62 15.17
CA ASP A 456 7.77 -2.54 14.03
C ASP A 456 8.48 -2.93 12.70
N ARG A 457 9.75 -2.54 12.53
CA ARG A 457 10.58 -2.98 11.40
C ARG A 457 10.79 -4.50 11.41
N THR A 458 11.07 -5.06 12.60
CA THR A 458 11.25 -6.51 12.74
C THR A 458 9.96 -7.24 12.44
N ARG A 459 8.83 -6.75 12.91
CA ARG A 459 7.51 -7.30 12.60
C ARG A 459 7.24 -7.28 11.08
N SER A 460 7.42 -6.13 10.44
CA SER A 460 7.23 -6.02 8.98
C SER A 460 8.11 -6.99 8.19
N ARG A 461 9.33 -7.26 8.67
CA ARG A 461 10.22 -8.28 8.08
C ARG A 461 9.70 -9.70 8.28
N LEU A 462 9.22 -10.04 9.47
CA LEU A 462 8.65 -11.36 9.76
C LEU A 462 7.37 -11.59 8.95
N ASP A 463 6.48 -10.62 8.88
CA ASP A 463 5.25 -10.67 8.07
C ASP A 463 5.57 -10.82 6.58
N PHE A 464 6.58 -10.08 6.08
CA PHE A 464 7.09 -10.21 4.71
C PHE A 464 7.62 -11.62 4.46
N LEU A 465 8.52 -12.12 5.33
CA LEU A 465 9.12 -13.46 5.20
C LEU A 465 8.04 -14.54 5.20
N ARG A 466 7.12 -14.50 6.17
CA ARG A 466 6.01 -15.46 6.25
C ARG A 466 5.18 -15.49 4.97
N ARG A 467 4.78 -14.32 4.48
CA ARG A 467 3.98 -14.20 3.27
C ARG A 467 4.71 -14.78 2.05
N TYR A 468 5.95 -14.41 1.84
CA TYR A 468 6.73 -14.90 0.69
C TYR A 468 7.09 -16.37 0.80
N LEU A 469 7.45 -16.86 1.99
CA LEU A 469 7.73 -18.26 2.18
C LEU A 469 6.50 -19.15 1.95
N SER A 470 5.31 -18.70 2.37
CA SER A 470 4.08 -19.45 2.10
C SER A 470 3.73 -19.51 0.62
N LEU A 471 4.01 -18.43 -0.13
CA LEU A 471 3.76 -18.34 -1.57
C LEU A 471 4.73 -19.22 -2.38
N TYR A 472 6.03 -19.10 -2.08
CA TYR A 472 7.06 -19.73 -2.91
C TYR A 472 7.41 -21.15 -2.51
N ASN A 473 7.02 -21.61 -1.31
CA ASN A 473 7.34 -22.95 -0.84
C ASN A 473 6.90 -24.07 -1.80
N GLU A 474 5.70 -23.97 -2.37
CA GLU A 474 5.19 -24.97 -3.32
C GLU A 474 5.91 -24.89 -4.67
N TYR A 475 6.23 -23.68 -5.16
CA TYR A 475 6.98 -23.47 -6.40
C TYR A 475 8.45 -23.94 -6.27
N ALA A 476 9.09 -23.66 -5.15
CA ALA A 476 10.48 -24.04 -4.89
C ALA A 476 10.68 -25.54 -4.61
N GLN A 477 9.61 -26.30 -4.48
CA GLN A 477 9.60 -27.75 -4.30
C GLN A 477 8.91 -28.48 -5.47
N SER A 478 8.50 -27.77 -6.51
CA SER A 478 7.86 -28.35 -7.67
C SER A 478 8.87 -29.14 -8.50
N GLU A 479 8.46 -30.34 -8.93
CA GLU A 479 9.23 -31.20 -9.85
C GLU A 479 8.63 -31.10 -11.25
N LEU A 480 8.42 -29.86 -11.75
CA LEU A 480 7.83 -29.58 -13.04
C LEU A 480 8.91 -29.25 -14.07
N HIS A 481 8.83 -29.87 -15.23
CA HIS A 481 9.68 -29.62 -16.41
C HIS A 481 8.78 -29.27 -17.57
N PHE A 482 8.64 -27.99 -17.89
CA PHE A 482 7.81 -27.58 -19.02
C PHE A 482 8.52 -27.81 -20.34
N VAL A 483 7.96 -28.70 -21.17
CA VAL A 483 8.43 -28.98 -22.53
C VAL A 483 8.01 -27.81 -23.42
N ASP A 484 8.92 -27.29 -24.25
CA ASP A 484 8.69 -26.10 -25.09
C ASP A 484 9.00 -26.40 -26.59
N ASP A 485 8.69 -27.60 -27.05
CA ASP A 485 8.95 -28.09 -28.43
C ASP A 485 8.19 -27.27 -29.48
N ASN A 486 6.92 -26.86 -29.22
CA ASN A 486 6.15 -26.00 -30.12
C ASN A 486 6.78 -24.60 -30.22
N THR A 487 7.13 -24.01 -29.08
CA THR A 487 7.79 -22.70 -29.04
C THR A 487 9.16 -22.72 -29.74
N LEU A 488 9.92 -23.81 -29.54
CA LEU A 488 11.20 -23.98 -30.25
C LEU A 488 11.00 -24.11 -31.75
N ARG A 489 10.01 -24.90 -32.19
CA ARG A 489 9.67 -25.05 -33.62
C ARG A 489 9.25 -23.72 -34.23
N LEU A 490 8.39 -22.97 -33.52
CA LEU A 490 7.96 -21.64 -33.90
C LEU A 490 9.17 -20.69 -34.04
N SER A 491 10.06 -20.66 -33.04
CA SER A 491 11.27 -19.84 -33.09
C SER A 491 12.18 -20.19 -34.26
N ARG A 492 12.32 -21.48 -34.58
CA ARG A 492 13.14 -21.96 -35.70
C ARG A 492 12.52 -21.72 -37.08
N SER A 493 11.19 -21.58 -37.16
CA SER A 493 10.51 -21.28 -38.42
C SER A 493 10.53 -19.79 -38.81
N LEU A 494 11.01 -18.92 -37.94
CA LEU A 494 11.17 -17.50 -38.25
C LEU A 494 12.09 -17.28 -39.45
N ASP A 495 11.74 -16.32 -40.31
CA ASP A 495 12.60 -15.86 -41.39
C ASP A 495 14.00 -15.49 -40.86
N PRO A 496 15.09 -15.77 -41.55
CA PRO A 496 16.46 -15.42 -41.12
C PRO A 496 16.63 -13.93 -40.77
N ALA A 497 15.88 -13.01 -41.38
CA ALA A 497 15.91 -11.58 -41.06
C ALA A 497 15.17 -11.23 -39.78
N ASP A 498 14.24 -12.06 -39.30
CA ASP A 498 13.47 -11.90 -38.08
C ASP A 498 14.16 -12.55 -36.86
N GLN A 499 15.01 -13.55 -37.06
CA GLN A 499 15.71 -14.27 -36.01
C GLN A 499 16.44 -13.36 -35.00
N PRO A 500 17.21 -12.33 -35.41
CA PRO A 500 17.93 -11.48 -34.45
C PRO A 500 16.98 -10.66 -33.55
N VAL A 501 15.74 -10.45 -33.95
CA VAL A 501 14.79 -9.55 -33.30
C VAL A 501 13.71 -10.31 -32.54
N PHE A 502 13.24 -11.44 -33.07
CA PHE A 502 12.06 -12.17 -32.56
C PHE A 502 12.36 -13.58 -32.09
N ALA A 503 13.60 -14.06 -32.13
CA ALA A 503 13.93 -15.37 -31.57
C ALA A 503 13.49 -15.48 -30.10
N CYS A 504 12.97 -16.67 -29.75
CA CYS A 504 12.48 -16.96 -28.38
C CYS A 504 13.06 -18.29 -27.84
N ASP A 505 14.21 -18.72 -28.33
CA ASP A 505 14.91 -19.91 -27.85
C ASP A 505 15.61 -19.60 -26.51
N THR A 506 15.11 -20.17 -25.43
CA THR A 506 15.63 -19.97 -24.07
C THR A 506 16.96 -20.65 -23.82
N ALA A 507 17.40 -21.57 -24.71
CA ALA A 507 18.69 -22.23 -24.61
C ALA A 507 19.90 -21.26 -24.79
N VAL A 508 19.68 -20.07 -25.36
CA VAL A 508 20.72 -19.05 -25.54
C VAL A 508 21.09 -18.28 -24.25
N VAL A 509 20.33 -18.44 -23.19
CA VAL A 509 20.53 -17.71 -21.92
C VAL A 509 21.75 -18.25 -21.18
N ASP A 510 22.82 -17.48 -21.09
CA ASP A 510 23.93 -17.71 -20.17
C ASP A 510 23.53 -17.23 -18.76
N TRP A 511 23.38 -18.15 -17.82
CA TRP A 511 22.89 -17.83 -16.48
C TRP A 511 23.85 -16.92 -15.70
N THR A 512 25.17 -17.03 -15.90
CA THR A 512 26.15 -16.14 -15.25
C THR A 512 25.98 -14.71 -15.75
N GLU A 513 25.97 -14.53 -17.06
CA GLU A 513 25.77 -13.22 -17.69
C GLU A 513 24.40 -12.64 -17.31
N TYR A 514 23.34 -13.45 -17.42
CA TYR A 514 21.98 -13.00 -17.18
C TYR A 514 21.75 -12.61 -15.71
N VAL A 515 22.08 -13.46 -14.74
CA VAL A 515 21.78 -13.20 -13.33
C VAL A 515 22.75 -12.17 -12.73
N GLU A 516 24.08 -12.34 -12.97
CA GLU A 516 25.08 -11.53 -12.29
C GLU A 516 25.27 -10.16 -12.95
N ARG A 517 25.14 -10.06 -14.29
CA ARG A 517 25.47 -8.82 -15.03
C ARG A 517 24.27 -8.08 -15.58
N ILE A 518 23.12 -8.74 -15.74
CA ILE A 518 21.92 -8.12 -16.30
C ILE A 518 20.84 -7.96 -15.21
N HIS A 519 20.34 -9.08 -14.64
CA HIS A 519 19.17 -9.06 -13.76
C HIS A 519 19.46 -8.41 -12.39
N CYS A 520 20.44 -8.89 -11.64
CA CYS A 520 20.76 -8.33 -10.33
C CYS A 520 21.14 -6.84 -10.37
N PRO A 521 21.94 -6.34 -11.32
CA PRO A 521 22.17 -4.92 -11.49
C PRO A 521 20.89 -4.11 -11.71
N SER A 522 19.97 -4.61 -12.57
CA SER A 522 18.75 -3.91 -12.94
C SER A 522 17.81 -3.67 -11.76
N ILE A 523 17.68 -4.65 -10.86
CA ILE A 523 16.82 -4.56 -9.67
C ILE A 523 17.49 -3.80 -8.52
N THR A 524 18.81 -3.82 -8.42
CA THR A 524 19.54 -3.15 -7.32
C THR A 524 19.82 -1.68 -7.59
N ALA A 525 20.03 -1.26 -8.84
CA ALA A 525 20.35 0.11 -9.18
C ALA A 525 19.28 1.14 -8.75
N PRO A 526 17.96 0.92 -8.98
CA PRO A 526 16.90 1.82 -8.48
C PRO A 526 16.90 1.91 -6.96
N VAL A 527 17.09 0.78 -6.27
CA VAL A 527 17.11 0.70 -4.80
C VAL A 527 18.30 1.48 -4.24
N ARG A 528 19.49 1.30 -4.79
CA ARG A 528 20.70 2.04 -4.40
C ARG A 528 20.54 3.55 -4.61
N ARG A 529 19.90 3.96 -5.72
CA ARG A 529 19.59 5.37 -6.00
C ARG A 529 18.63 5.95 -4.96
N LEU A 530 17.57 5.22 -4.62
CA LEU A 530 16.62 5.63 -3.59
C LEU A 530 17.28 5.73 -2.21
N ASP A 531 18.11 4.76 -1.84
CA ASP A 531 18.85 4.77 -0.58
C ASP A 531 19.86 5.93 -0.51
N ALA A 532 20.51 6.25 -1.61
CA ALA A 532 21.38 7.43 -1.71
C ALA A 532 20.62 8.75 -1.59
N LEU A 533 19.43 8.86 -2.21
CA LEU A 533 18.54 10.01 -2.10
C LEU A 533 17.98 10.16 -0.67
N ARG A 534 17.60 9.06 -0.03
CA ARG A 534 17.14 9.05 1.37
C ARG A 534 18.25 9.51 2.32
N ARG A 535 19.49 9.09 2.10
CA ARG A 535 20.65 9.56 2.87
C ARG A 535 20.90 11.06 2.68
N LYS A 536 20.78 11.56 1.46
CA LYS A 536 20.87 13.01 1.16
C LYS A 536 19.69 13.80 1.74
N ARG A 537 18.48 13.21 1.79
CA ARG A 537 17.27 13.82 2.40
C ARG A 537 17.22 13.64 3.92
N GLY A 538 17.89 12.67 4.50
CA GLY A 538 17.96 12.44 5.96
C GLY A 538 18.58 13.60 6.76
N SER A 539 19.12 14.62 6.08
CA SER A 539 19.50 15.90 6.67
C SER A 539 18.46 17.02 6.43
N ARG A 540 17.40 16.79 5.63
CA ARG A 540 16.32 17.76 5.39
C ARG A 540 14.99 17.07 5.68
N ALA A 541 14.47 17.34 6.88
CA ALA A 541 13.11 16.97 7.24
C ALA A 541 12.12 17.58 6.22
N SER A 542 11.17 16.73 5.82
CA SER A 542 9.98 16.94 5.00
C SER A 542 9.40 18.36 4.98
N THR A 543 8.49 18.62 4.11
CA THR A 543 7.44 19.66 3.94
C THR A 543 7.49 20.93 4.83
N TRP A 544 8.06 20.84 6.04
CA TRP A 544 8.31 21.97 6.99
C TRP A 544 9.51 22.81 6.64
N ALA A 545 10.51 22.23 5.96
CA ALA A 545 11.59 23.00 5.36
C ALA A 545 11.05 24.01 4.34
N ASP A 546 9.88 23.73 3.74
CA ASP A 546 9.23 24.60 2.78
C ASP A 546 8.55 25.81 3.46
N LEU A 547 8.02 25.66 4.71
CA LEU A 547 7.45 26.79 5.45
C LEU A 547 8.50 27.55 6.28
N SER A 548 9.55 26.86 6.75
CA SER A 548 10.63 27.49 7.53
C SER A 548 11.79 27.99 6.65
N SER A 549 11.78 27.71 5.35
CA SER A 549 12.69 28.34 4.38
C SER A 549 12.16 29.73 3.99
N ASP A 550 13.07 30.68 3.74
CA ASP A 550 12.69 32.02 3.24
C ASP A 550 11.84 31.97 1.95
N GLU A 551 11.99 30.94 1.16
CA GLU A 551 11.22 30.71 -0.07
C GLU A 551 9.85 30.11 0.24
N GLY A 552 9.75 29.15 1.17
CA GLY A 552 8.50 28.58 1.62
C GLY A 552 7.62 29.62 2.31
N MET A 553 8.21 30.48 3.15
CA MET A 553 7.52 31.59 3.80
C MET A 553 7.04 32.64 2.79
N ARG A 554 7.86 32.97 1.79
CA ARG A 554 7.45 33.88 0.69
C ARG A 554 6.30 33.32 -0.13
N ARG A 555 6.28 32.03 -0.43
CA ARG A 555 5.18 31.36 -1.13
C ARG A 555 3.91 31.36 -0.28
N ALA A 556 4.02 31.10 1.03
CA ALA A 556 2.88 31.12 1.94
C ALA A 556 2.29 32.52 2.08
N LYS A 557 3.12 33.57 2.18
CA LYS A 557 2.69 34.99 2.22
C LYS A 557 2.09 35.47 0.89
N ALA A 558 2.41 34.83 -0.22
CA ALA A 558 1.87 35.16 -1.54
C ALA A 558 0.57 34.38 -1.87
N ASP A 559 0.11 33.50 -0.98
CA ASP A 559 -1.11 32.73 -1.17
C ASP A 559 -2.34 33.61 -0.86
N PRO A 560 -3.19 33.94 -1.84
CA PRO A 560 -4.36 34.79 -1.63
C PRO A 560 -5.41 34.16 -0.72
N GLU A 561 -5.38 32.83 -0.54
CA GLU A 561 -6.31 32.07 0.30
C GLU A 561 -5.68 31.63 1.63
N ALA A 562 -4.54 32.17 2.02
CA ALA A 562 -3.86 31.80 3.28
C ALA A 562 -4.78 32.01 4.51
N HIS A 563 -5.66 33.01 4.49
CA HIS A 563 -6.65 33.28 5.54
C HIS A 563 -7.68 32.16 5.73
N ARG A 564 -7.87 31.28 4.75
CA ARG A 564 -8.74 30.09 4.85
C ARG A 564 -8.02 28.87 5.40
N VAL A 565 -6.73 28.98 5.73
CA VAL A 565 -5.94 27.89 6.30
C VAL A 565 -5.84 28.08 7.80
N LEU A 566 -6.11 27.04 8.59
CA LEU A 566 -5.92 27.07 10.04
C LEU A 566 -4.77 26.16 10.48
N ALA A 567 -4.23 26.47 11.67
CA ALA A 567 -3.25 25.65 12.37
C ALA A 567 -3.72 25.44 13.81
N ALA A 568 -4.21 24.24 14.11
CA ALA A 568 -4.70 23.84 15.41
C ALA A 568 -3.59 23.17 16.23
N PHE A 569 -3.47 23.54 17.50
CA PHE A 569 -2.44 23.05 18.41
C PHE A 569 -3.07 22.50 19.69
N ASP A 570 -2.61 21.32 20.13
CA ASP A 570 -2.82 20.87 21.51
C ASP A 570 -1.81 21.54 22.44
N LEU A 571 -2.13 21.64 23.72
CA LEU A 571 -1.29 22.28 24.75
C LEU A 571 -0.38 21.26 25.44
N ASP A 572 -0.97 20.28 26.13
CA ASP A 572 -0.29 19.39 27.06
C ASP A 572 0.55 18.32 26.36
N GLY A 573 1.87 18.37 26.52
CA GLY A 573 2.79 17.46 25.82
C GLY A 573 3.15 17.90 24.40
N THR A 574 2.43 18.86 23.83
CA THR A 574 2.67 19.42 22.50
C THR A 574 3.37 20.76 22.57
N ILE A 575 2.71 21.79 23.08
CA ILE A 575 3.28 23.13 23.23
C ILE A 575 4.00 23.27 24.57
N MET A 576 3.44 22.69 25.62
CA MET A 576 3.93 22.83 26.98
C MET A 576 4.16 21.47 27.65
N SER A 577 5.26 21.35 28.40
CA SER A 577 5.60 20.15 29.16
C SER A 577 4.87 20.14 30.51
N THR A 578 3.60 19.82 30.49
CA THR A 578 2.79 19.71 31.70
C THR A 578 1.78 18.55 31.61
N ASN A 579 1.11 18.31 32.73
CA ASN A 579 -0.08 17.47 32.80
C ASN A 579 -1.11 18.11 33.73
N VAL A 580 -2.36 17.71 33.58
CA VAL A 580 -3.51 18.33 34.29
C VAL A 580 -3.39 18.24 35.80
N ILE A 581 -2.78 17.20 36.37
CA ILE A 581 -2.57 17.06 37.81
C ILE A 581 -1.54 18.11 38.30
N GLU A 582 -0.47 18.27 37.55
CA GLU A 582 0.57 19.27 37.85
C GLU A 582 0.00 20.68 37.75
N GLN A 583 -0.77 20.96 36.71
CA GLN A 583 -1.47 22.26 36.56
C GLN A 583 -2.42 22.55 37.73
N TYR A 584 -3.18 21.54 38.17
CA TYR A 584 -4.04 21.64 39.34
C TYR A 584 -3.22 21.99 40.62
N LEU A 585 -2.13 21.26 40.86
CA LEU A 585 -1.29 21.50 42.05
C LEU A 585 -0.68 22.90 42.04
N TRP A 586 -0.23 23.41 40.91
CA TRP A 586 0.33 24.75 40.80
C TRP A 586 -0.69 25.86 41.05
N SER A 587 -1.88 25.68 40.51
CA SER A 587 -2.91 26.73 40.59
C SER A 587 -3.71 26.71 41.88
N ARG A 588 -3.77 25.55 42.58
CA ARG A 588 -4.63 25.42 43.76
C ARG A 588 -3.90 25.42 45.09
N LEU A 589 -2.70 24.75 45.17
CA LEU A 589 -1.98 24.64 46.45
C LEU A 589 -1.61 25.98 47.05
N PRO A 590 -1.13 27.00 46.30
CA PRO A 590 -0.75 28.29 46.87
C PRO A 590 -1.89 29.07 47.55
N GLU A 591 -3.14 28.81 47.18
CA GLU A 591 -4.31 29.44 47.79
C GLU A 591 -4.70 28.85 49.15
N LEU A 592 -4.14 27.68 49.51
CA LEU A 592 -4.46 26.96 50.72
C LEU A 592 -3.42 27.23 51.79
N ASP A 593 -3.85 27.24 53.06
CA ASP A 593 -2.91 27.27 54.19
C ASP A 593 -2.08 25.96 54.28
N ARG A 594 -1.00 25.94 55.01
CA ARG A 594 -0.03 24.84 55.10
C ARG A 594 -0.66 23.50 55.50
N ALA A 595 -1.65 23.51 56.41
CA ALA A 595 -2.32 22.28 56.84
C ALA A 595 -3.21 21.70 55.73
N HIS A 596 -3.95 22.54 55.03
CA HIS A 596 -4.76 22.14 53.89
C HIS A 596 -3.91 21.76 52.66
N GLN A 597 -2.76 22.40 52.44
CA GLN A 597 -1.81 22.01 51.40
C GLN A 597 -1.34 20.55 51.57
N LEU A 598 -0.94 20.18 52.82
CA LEU A 598 -0.49 18.81 53.09
C LEU A 598 -1.62 17.80 52.96
N ALA A 599 -2.83 18.13 53.43
CA ALA A 599 -4.01 17.28 53.32
C ALA A 599 -4.40 17.08 51.86
N GLU A 600 -4.38 18.12 51.02
CA GLU A 600 -4.70 18.06 49.62
C GLU A 600 -3.65 17.27 48.83
N LEU A 601 -2.37 17.48 49.10
CA LEU A 601 -1.29 16.71 48.48
C LEU A 601 -1.44 15.20 48.77
N GLY A 602 -1.70 14.87 50.05
CA GLY A 602 -1.98 13.49 50.48
C GLY A 602 -3.21 12.89 49.79
N SER A 603 -4.26 13.69 49.59
CA SER A 603 -5.47 13.28 48.88
C SER A 603 -5.20 13.02 47.40
N VAL A 604 -4.44 13.89 46.73
CA VAL A 604 -4.05 13.69 45.31
C VAL A 604 -3.21 12.44 45.15
N LEU A 605 -2.19 12.24 46.00
CA LEU A 605 -1.34 11.05 45.95
C LEU A 605 -2.14 9.76 46.16
N ARG A 606 -3.10 9.74 47.09
CA ARG A 606 -3.99 8.60 47.33
C ARG A 606 -4.88 8.31 46.10
N SER A 607 -5.32 9.33 45.42
CA SER A 607 -6.18 9.23 44.21
C SER A 607 -5.42 8.88 42.96
N LEU A 608 -4.09 9.04 42.91
CA LEU A 608 -3.25 8.89 41.75
C LEU A 608 -3.40 7.53 41.03
N PRO A 609 -3.43 6.36 41.73
CA PRO A 609 -3.66 5.07 41.05
C PRO A 609 -5.03 4.98 40.37
N SER A 610 -6.05 5.61 40.95
CA SER A 610 -7.38 5.69 40.36
C SER A 610 -7.39 6.60 39.15
N TYR A 611 -6.76 7.76 39.22
CA TYR A 611 -6.65 8.73 38.12
C TYR A 611 -5.94 8.09 36.91
N LEU A 612 -4.80 7.43 37.10
CA LEU A 612 -4.09 6.73 36.03
C LEU A 612 -4.92 5.60 35.39
N ARG A 613 -5.79 4.94 36.19
CA ARG A 613 -6.68 3.91 35.67
C ARG A 613 -7.81 4.50 34.83
N VAL A 614 -8.39 5.61 35.30
CA VAL A 614 -9.47 6.33 34.61
C VAL A 614 -8.93 6.97 33.35
N GLU A 615 -7.78 7.66 33.39
CA GLU A 615 -7.15 8.30 32.24
C GLU A 615 -6.93 7.31 31.08
N ARG A 616 -6.48 6.08 31.39
CA ARG A 616 -6.30 5.04 30.38
C ARG A 616 -7.62 4.54 29.74
N ARG A 617 -8.75 4.80 30.41
CA ARG A 617 -10.07 4.34 29.95
C ARG A 617 -10.88 5.45 29.29
N ASP A 618 -10.88 6.61 29.89
CA ASP A 618 -11.67 7.78 29.48
C ASP A 618 -10.97 9.05 29.99
N ARG A 619 -10.28 9.74 29.08
CA ARG A 619 -9.58 10.99 29.40
C ARG A 619 -10.55 12.11 29.80
N GLY A 620 -11.76 12.14 29.25
CA GLY A 620 -12.79 13.11 29.64
C GLY A 620 -13.26 12.89 31.07
N ALA A 621 -13.49 11.64 31.49
CA ALA A 621 -13.82 11.31 32.87
C ALA A 621 -12.66 11.65 33.83
N PHE A 622 -11.43 11.45 33.42
CA PHE A 622 -10.24 11.85 34.18
C PHE A 622 -10.20 13.37 34.40
N LEU A 623 -10.40 14.18 33.35
CA LEU A 623 -10.42 15.63 33.47
C LEU A 623 -11.53 16.09 34.42
N ARG A 624 -12.75 15.58 34.29
CA ARG A 624 -13.86 15.88 35.20
C ARG A 624 -13.52 15.54 36.65
N ALA A 625 -12.83 14.42 36.89
CA ALA A 625 -12.45 13.99 38.24
C ALA A 625 -11.40 14.93 38.88
N VAL A 626 -10.45 15.43 38.07
CA VAL A 626 -9.47 16.41 38.55
C VAL A 626 -10.12 17.78 38.77
N TYR A 627 -10.94 18.25 37.82
CA TYR A 627 -11.55 19.59 37.93
C TYR A 627 -12.62 19.72 39.02
N ARG A 628 -13.21 18.62 39.48
CA ARG A 628 -14.06 18.63 40.69
C ARG A 628 -13.34 19.11 41.93
N ARG A 629 -12.00 19.02 41.95
CA ARG A 629 -11.19 19.54 43.09
C ARG A 629 -11.08 21.07 43.14
N TYR A 630 -11.52 21.77 42.07
CA TYR A 630 -11.64 23.24 42.12
C TYR A 630 -12.91 23.71 42.84
N ALA A 631 -13.79 22.80 43.28
CA ALA A 631 -14.98 23.18 44.03
C ALA A 631 -14.65 24.09 45.20
N GLY A 632 -15.34 25.21 45.28
CA GLY A 632 -15.14 26.24 46.31
C GLY A 632 -14.01 27.24 46.05
N ALA A 633 -13.18 27.07 45.01
CA ALA A 633 -12.19 28.06 44.59
C ALA A 633 -12.86 29.33 44.06
N ASP A 634 -12.32 30.51 44.35
CA ASP A 634 -12.77 31.75 43.75
C ASP A 634 -12.15 31.92 42.36
N LEU A 635 -13.01 32.00 41.31
CA LEU A 635 -12.55 32.04 39.93
C LEU A 635 -11.73 33.31 39.63
N ALA A 636 -12.19 34.45 40.12
CA ALA A 636 -11.51 35.74 39.89
C ALA A 636 -10.12 35.77 40.57
N ALA A 637 -10.05 35.25 41.80
CA ALA A 637 -8.78 35.13 42.52
C ALA A 637 -7.80 34.17 41.79
N LEU A 638 -8.32 33.07 41.22
CA LEU A 638 -7.52 32.15 40.43
C LEU A 638 -6.99 32.81 39.16
N GLU A 639 -7.80 33.58 38.45
CA GLU A 639 -7.39 34.34 37.27
C GLU A 639 -6.31 35.38 37.58
N GLU A 640 -6.50 36.16 38.63
CA GLU A 640 -5.51 37.13 39.10
C GLU A 640 -4.20 36.47 39.51
N PHE A 641 -4.25 35.35 40.22
CA PHE A 641 -3.08 34.58 40.58
C PHE A 641 -2.31 34.04 39.35
N VAL A 642 -3.03 33.59 38.35
CA VAL A 642 -2.43 33.15 37.10
C VAL A 642 -1.74 34.31 36.38
N ASP A 643 -2.42 35.45 36.24
CA ASP A 643 -1.87 36.61 35.54
C ASP A 643 -0.67 37.25 36.24
N THR A 644 -0.69 37.30 37.58
CA THR A 644 0.36 37.98 38.37
C THR A 644 1.54 37.07 38.75
N THR A 645 1.26 35.80 39.05
CA THR A 645 2.25 34.90 39.68
C THR A 645 2.66 33.75 38.76
N MET A 646 1.69 33.12 38.10
CA MET A 646 1.96 31.91 37.31
C MET A 646 2.36 32.16 35.85
N ALA A 647 2.07 33.33 35.30
CA ALA A 647 2.32 33.64 33.91
C ALA A 647 3.77 33.36 33.47
N GLY A 648 4.75 33.80 34.28
CA GLY A 648 6.16 33.55 34.00
C GLY A 648 6.55 32.07 33.99
N GLU A 649 5.96 31.27 34.88
CA GLU A 649 6.20 29.84 34.97
C GLU A 649 5.57 29.09 33.77
N ILE A 650 4.33 29.44 33.40
CA ILE A 650 3.64 28.85 32.22
C ILE A 650 4.44 29.16 30.95
N LEU A 651 4.82 30.42 30.73
CA LEU A 651 5.59 30.85 29.58
C LEU A 651 6.99 30.21 29.53
N GLY A 652 7.63 30.04 30.70
CA GLY A 652 8.95 29.39 30.82
C GLY A 652 8.95 27.89 30.43
N ARG A 653 7.80 27.25 30.42
CA ARG A 653 7.64 25.80 30.06
C ARG A 653 7.23 25.57 28.63
N LEU A 654 7.06 26.61 27.83
CA LEU A 654 6.74 26.45 26.40
C LEU A 654 7.94 25.91 25.64
N SER A 655 7.66 25.04 24.68
CA SER A 655 8.65 24.60 23.72
C SER A 655 9.03 25.74 22.76
N PRO A 656 10.33 26.11 22.66
CA PRO A 656 10.78 27.12 21.69
C PRO A 656 10.43 26.76 20.23
N ASP A 657 10.46 25.46 19.92
CA ASP A 657 10.11 24.97 18.59
C ASP A 657 8.62 25.15 18.29
N ALA A 658 7.77 24.94 19.32
CA ALA A 658 6.33 25.18 19.20
C ALA A 658 6.02 26.66 18.97
N VAL A 659 6.60 27.56 19.80
CA VAL A 659 6.39 29.02 19.69
C VAL A 659 6.84 29.51 18.30
N ARG A 660 8.01 29.08 17.84
CA ARG A 660 8.48 29.44 16.50
C ARG A 660 7.47 28.96 15.43
N ARG A 661 6.92 27.76 15.55
CA ARG A 661 5.96 27.20 14.60
C ARG A 661 4.65 27.99 14.58
N VAL A 662 4.13 28.36 15.74
CA VAL A 662 2.93 29.21 15.82
C VAL A 662 3.16 30.55 15.09
N ARG A 663 4.31 31.20 15.32
CA ARG A 663 4.68 32.46 14.64
C ARG A 663 4.80 32.28 13.14
N GLU A 664 5.44 31.18 12.67
CA GLU A 664 5.54 30.86 11.24
C GLU A 664 4.16 30.78 10.58
N HIS A 665 3.16 30.19 11.26
CA HIS A 665 1.79 30.13 10.75
C HIS A 665 1.13 31.52 10.71
N ARG A 666 1.27 32.31 11.76
CA ARG A 666 0.72 33.69 11.79
C ARG A 666 1.35 34.57 10.70
N GLU A 667 2.65 34.48 10.53
CA GLU A 667 3.36 35.18 9.45
C GLU A 667 2.95 34.75 8.05
N ALA A 668 2.53 33.48 7.90
CA ALA A 668 1.95 32.95 6.67
C ALA A 668 0.49 33.37 6.43
N GLY A 669 -0.14 34.05 7.39
CA GLY A 669 -1.54 34.48 7.30
C GLY A 669 -2.55 33.38 7.66
N HIS A 670 -2.09 32.30 8.32
CA HIS A 670 -2.96 31.21 8.79
C HIS A 670 -3.58 31.58 10.14
N THR A 671 -4.85 31.19 10.36
CA THR A 671 -5.51 31.32 11.66
C THR A 671 -4.93 30.30 12.64
N THR A 672 -4.35 30.77 13.74
CA THR A 672 -3.76 29.90 14.77
C THR A 672 -4.74 29.62 15.90
N ILE A 673 -4.96 28.35 16.21
CA ILE A 673 -5.97 27.89 17.18
C ILE A 673 -5.30 27.01 18.24
N LEU A 674 -5.49 27.36 19.52
CA LEU A 674 -5.16 26.47 20.64
C LEU A 674 -6.41 25.72 21.06
N ILE A 675 -6.41 24.38 21.00
CA ILE A 675 -7.51 23.54 21.47
C ILE A 675 -7.03 22.64 22.59
N THR A 676 -7.46 22.92 23.82
CA THR A 676 -6.94 22.21 25.00
C THR A 676 -8.04 21.78 25.96
N GLY A 677 -7.80 20.66 26.66
CA GLY A 677 -8.60 20.24 27.79
C GLY A 677 -8.28 21.00 29.10
N CYS A 678 -7.28 21.87 29.09
CA CYS A 678 -6.91 22.74 30.22
C CYS A 678 -8.02 23.75 30.55
N ILE A 679 -8.11 24.15 31.79
CA ILE A 679 -9.04 25.22 32.21
C ILE A 679 -8.62 26.59 31.68
N ARG A 680 -9.61 27.40 31.29
CA ARG A 680 -9.40 28.71 30.67
C ARG A 680 -8.46 29.65 31.46
N PRO A 681 -8.53 29.77 32.78
CA PRO A 681 -7.62 30.64 33.52
C PRO A 681 -6.14 30.37 33.21
N LEU A 682 -5.74 29.12 33.10
CA LEU A 682 -4.36 28.72 32.83
C LEU A 682 -3.90 29.00 31.39
N THR A 683 -4.81 29.28 30.48
CA THR A 683 -4.47 29.62 29.08
C THR A 683 -4.30 31.12 28.83
N ARG A 684 -4.69 31.97 29.79
CA ARG A 684 -4.63 33.43 29.64
C ARG A 684 -3.24 33.98 29.26
N PRO A 685 -2.13 33.49 29.84
CA PRO A 685 -0.79 33.93 29.44
C PRO A 685 -0.42 33.61 28.00
N LEU A 686 -1.16 32.68 27.33
CA LEU A 686 -0.90 32.24 25.95
C LEU A 686 -1.70 33.08 24.93
N ALA A 687 -2.60 33.94 25.38
CA ALA A 687 -3.45 34.77 24.52
C ALA A 687 -2.69 35.51 23.40
N PRO A 688 -1.48 36.08 23.62
CA PRO A 688 -0.77 36.77 22.56
C PRO A 688 -0.26 35.85 21.41
N LEU A 689 -0.25 34.54 21.61
CA LEU A 689 0.30 33.59 20.64
C LEU A 689 -0.74 33.07 19.63
N PHE A 690 -2.02 33.10 20.00
CA PHE A 690 -3.08 32.47 19.20
C PHE A 690 -4.18 33.44 18.83
N ASP A 691 -4.76 33.26 17.66
CA ASP A 691 -5.92 34.02 17.21
C ASP A 691 -7.21 33.52 17.90
N VAL A 692 -7.26 32.22 18.20
CA VAL A 692 -8.39 31.58 18.91
C VAL A 692 -7.87 30.65 20.00
N ILE A 693 -8.47 30.71 21.20
CA ILE A 693 -8.19 29.77 22.29
C ILE A 693 -9.48 29.10 22.75
N VAL A 694 -9.47 27.76 22.66
CA VAL A 694 -10.58 26.88 23.07
C VAL A 694 -10.12 26.07 24.27
N ALA A 695 -10.69 26.34 25.41
CA ALA A 695 -10.32 25.79 26.72
C ALA A 695 -11.56 25.39 27.54
N ALA A 696 -11.38 24.59 28.57
CA ALA A 696 -12.46 24.18 29.46
C ALA A 696 -12.87 25.30 30.42
N ASP A 697 -14.15 25.58 30.50
CA ASP A 697 -14.69 26.58 31.42
C ASP A 697 -15.25 25.95 32.71
N LEU A 698 -14.80 26.47 33.86
CA LEU A 698 -15.31 26.08 35.18
C LEU A 698 -16.67 26.73 35.42
N ALA A 699 -17.67 25.95 35.81
CA ALA A 699 -18.95 26.48 36.23
C ALA A 699 -18.83 27.14 37.61
N VAL A 700 -19.40 28.34 37.78
CA VAL A 700 -19.41 29.09 39.01
C VAL A 700 -20.81 29.22 39.61
N ASP A 701 -20.87 29.38 40.92
CA ASP A 701 -22.10 29.73 41.65
C ASP A 701 -22.39 31.23 41.58
N ALA A 702 -23.48 31.68 42.18
CA ALA A 702 -23.89 33.11 42.26
C ALA A 702 -22.88 34.01 43.00
N ARG A 703 -21.89 33.44 43.69
CA ARG A 703 -20.83 34.16 44.43
C ARG A 703 -19.50 34.14 43.69
N GLY A 704 -19.45 33.62 42.43
CA GLY A 704 -18.22 33.52 41.66
C GLY A 704 -17.32 32.33 42.06
N ARG A 705 -17.81 31.43 42.91
CA ARG A 705 -17.04 30.24 43.33
C ARG A 705 -17.25 29.07 42.40
N CYS A 706 -16.17 28.41 42.03
CA CYS A 706 -16.19 27.20 41.20
C CYS A 706 -17.02 26.11 41.84
N THR A 707 -17.93 25.51 41.07
CA THR A 707 -18.76 24.38 41.52
C THR A 707 -18.07 23.04 41.44
N GLY A 708 -16.90 22.97 40.79
CA GLY A 708 -16.21 21.74 40.46
C GLY A 708 -16.74 21.04 39.23
N PHE A 709 -17.66 21.67 38.49
CA PHE A 709 -18.18 21.18 37.22
C PHE A 709 -17.70 22.08 36.07
N LEU A 710 -17.72 21.53 34.86
CA LEU A 710 -17.46 22.29 33.64
C LEU A 710 -18.78 22.77 33.04
N THR A 711 -18.72 23.91 32.34
CA THR A 711 -19.89 24.44 31.62
C THR A 711 -20.22 23.66 30.34
N GLY A 712 -19.27 22.92 29.81
CA GLY A 712 -19.38 22.12 28.60
C GLY A 712 -18.63 20.78 28.69
N PRO A 713 -18.68 19.96 27.64
CA PRO A 713 -17.94 18.71 27.61
C PRO A 713 -16.41 18.96 27.60
N PRO A 714 -15.61 18.08 28.23
CA PRO A 714 -14.15 18.17 28.16
C PRO A 714 -13.66 18.13 26.72
N LEU A 715 -12.76 19.04 26.36
CA LEU A 715 -12.16 19.13 25.02
C LEU A 715 -11.05 18.08 24.84
N VAL A 716 -11.45 16.86 24.54
CA VAL A 716 -10.55 15.72 24.32
C VAL A 716 -11.06 14.85 23.18
N GLY A 717 -10.15 14.22 22.46
CA GLY A 717 -10.50 13.25 21.42
C GLY A 717 -11.49 13.81 20.39
N GLU A 718 -12.63 13.16 20.26
CA GLU A 718 -13.68 13.51 19.29
C GLU A 718 -14.28 14.92 19.49
N SER A 719 -14.33 15.41 20.74
CA SER A 719 -14.83 16.75 21.01
C SER A 719 -13.97 17.84 20.36
N ARG A 720 -12.65 17.65 20.31
CA ARG A 720 -11.72 18.55 19.60
C ARG A 720 -11.97 18.52 18.09
N ALA A 721 -12.13 17.33 17.52
CA ALA A 721 -12.42 17.16 16.11
C ALA A 721 -13.79 17.78 15.72
N ALA A 722 -14.81 17.56 16.55
CA ALA A 722 -16.13 18.14 16.34
C ALA A 722 -16.09 19.67 16.38
N TRP A 723 -15.39 20.24 17.36
CA TRP A 723 -15.21 21.69 17.46
C TRP A 723 -14.47 22.24 16.24
N LEU A 724 -13.37 21.61 15.83
CA LEU A 724 -12.56 22.04 14.68
C LEU A 724 -13.35 22.03 13.38
N ASN A 725 -14.12 20.95 13.12
CA ASN A 725 -15.00 20.86 11.96
C ASN A 725 -16.10 21.93 11.97
N HIS A 726 -16.70 22.18 13.13
CA HIS A 726 -17.73 23.23 13.30
C HIS A 726 -17.15 24.62 13.03
N TYR A 727 -16.01 24.94 13.64
CA TYR A 727 -15.31 26.20 13.41
C TYR A 727 -14.95 26.40 11.93
N ALA A 728 -14.39 25.37 11.31
CA ALA A 728 -14.01 25.41 9.89
C ALA A 728 -15.24 25.67 8.98
N SER A 729 -16.37 25.03 9.28
CA SER A 729 -17.61 25.24 8.53
C SER A 729 -18.20 26.66 8.73
N LEU A 730 -18.11 27.19 9.95
CA LEU A 730 -18.66 28.53 10.29
C LEU A 730 -17.82 29.65 9.64
N HIS A 731 -16.50 29.49 9.57
CA HIS A 731 -15.56 30.51 9.10
C HIS A 731 -15.00 30.24 7.69
N ASP A 732 -15.60 29.31 6.92
CA ASP A 732 -15.22 28.93 5.56
C ASP A 732 -13.72 28.53 5.43
N MET A 733 -13.22 27.75 6.41
CA MET A 733 -11.82 27.28 6.44
C MET A 733 -11.62 26.02 5.61
N ASP A 734 -10.51 25.93 4.92
CA ASP A 734 -10.12 24.74 4.12
C ASP A 734 -9.31 23.75 4.97
N LEU A 735 -9.99 22.76 5.55
CA LEU A 735 -9.34 21.71 6.34
C LEU A 735 -8.36 20.85 5.53
N SER A 736 -8.54 20.71 4.22
CA SER A 736 -7.66 19.91 3.38
C SER A 736 -6.25 20.52 3.24
N ARG A 737 -6.14 21.83 3.43
CA ARG A 737 -4.90 22.61 3.43
C ARG A 737 -4.38 22.93 4.83
N SER A 738 -5.20 22.70 5.85
CA SER A 738 -4.96 23.08 7.22
C SER A 738 -4.07 22.10 7.99
N PHE A 739 -3.59 22.54 9.16
CA PHE A 739 -2.63 21.83 9.98
C PHE A 739 -3.18 21.51 11.36
N ALA A 740 -2.75 20.39 11.96
CA ALA A 740 -3.01 20.09 13.36
C ALA A 740 -1.78 19.45 14.01
N TYR A 741 -1.53 19.80 15.27
CA TYR A 741 -0.36 19.41 16.04
C TYR A 741 -0.77 18.78 17.36
N ALA A 742 -0.34 17.53 17.61
CA ALA A 742 -0.61 16.84 18.87
C ALA A 742 0.42 15.73 19.17
N ASP A 743 0.52 15.32 20.44
CA ASP A 743 1.48 14.32 20.93
C ASP A 743 0.85 12.99 21.32
N SER A 744 -0.46 12.94 21.47
CA SER A 744 -1.19 11.82 22.06
C SER A 744 -2.11 11.12 21.07
N HIS A 745 -2.23 9.79 21.20
CA HIS A 745 -3.20 9.00 20.43
C HIS A 745 -4.66 9.45 20.67
N SER A 746 -4.96 10.06 21.80
CA SER A 746 -6.29 10.64 22.06
C SER A 746 -6.68 11.73 21.07
N ASP A 747 -5.70 12.37 20.42
CA ASP A 747 -5.90 13.45 19.46
C ASP A 747 -5.94 12.99 18.00
N LEU A 748 -5.91 11.67 17.79
CA LEU A 748 -6.06 11.06 16.47
C LEU A 748 -7.28 11.59 15.69
N PRO A 749 -8.47 11.79 16.31
CA PRO A 749 -9.62 12.38 15.61
C PRO A 749 -9.34 13.80 15.09
N MET A 750 -8.72 14.68 15.90
CA MET A 750 -8.36 16.04 15.48
C MET A 750 -7.33 16.05 14.35
N LEU A 751 -6.28 15.23 14.47
CA LEU A 751 -5.26 15.09 13.44
C LEU A 751 -5.83 14.55 12.11
N SER A 752 -6.83 13.68 12.19
CA SER A 752 -7.47 13.10 11.00
C SER A 752 -8.42 14.05 10.27
N CYS A 753 -8.79 15.19 10.88
CA CYS A 753 -9.68 16.18 10.25
C CYS A 753 -8.96 17.07 9.23
N VAL A 754 -7.64 17.14 9.27
CA VAL A 754 -6.86 18.08 8.46
C VAL A 754 -6.01 17.38 7.40
N GLY A 755 -5.71 18.10 6.31
CA GLY A 755 -4.88 17.54 5.24
C GLY A 755 -3.38 17.48 5.58
N ARG A 756 -2.92 18.22 6.63
CA ARG A 756 -1.52 18.27 7.05
C ARG A 756 -1.35 18.00 8.55
N PRO A 757 -1.65 16.78 9.01
CA PRO A 757 -1.46 16.40 10.40
C PRO A 757 0.02 16.24 10.77
N VAL A 758 0.37 16.66 11.99
CA VAL A 758 1.73 16.60 12.53
C VAL A 758 1.73 15.96 13.91
N ALA A 759 2.35 14.80 14.04
CA ALA A 759 2.55 14.13 15.31
C ALA A 759 3.83 14.69 15.99
N VAL A 760 3.65 15.37 17.13
CA VAL A 760 4.73 16.05 17.86
C VAL A 760 5.19 15.18 19.01
N SER A 761 6.45 14.75 19.02
CA SER A 761 7.00 13.86 20.07
C SER A 761 6.02 12.76 20.50
N PRO A 762 5.40 12.02 19.56
CA PRO A 762 4.18 11.24 19.78
C PRO A 762 4.39 10.10 20.79
N ASP A 763 3.30 9.67 21.42
CA ASP A 763 3.26 8.36 22.08
C ASP A 763 3.36 7.20 21.05
N VAL A 764 3.65 5.98 21.52
CA VAL A 764 3.85 4.83 20.62
C VAL A 764 2.62 4.55 19.75
N PRO A 765 1.37 4.56 20.27
CA PRO A 765 0.19 4.38 19.45
C PRO A 765 0.01 5.47 18.37
N LEU A 766 0.20 6.75 18.69
CA LEU A 766 0.11 7.83 17.71
C LEU A 766 1.25 7.75 16.68
N MET A 767 2.47 7.41 17.10
CA MET A 767 3.60 7.19 16.20
C MET A 767 3.29 6.12 15.15
N ARG A 768 2.66 5.02 15.55
CA ARG A 768 2.24 3.94 14.64
C ARG A 768 1.13 4.39 13.69
N ALA A 769 0.13 5.10 14.21
CA ALA A 769 -0.94 5.66 13.39
C ALA A 769 -0.39 6.64 12.34
N ALA A 770 0.50 7.54 12.76
CA ALA A 770 1.16 8.50 11.87
C ALA A 770 1.99 7.81 10.78
N ALA A 771 2.75 6.76 11.14
CA ALA A 771 3.52 5.97 10.18
C ALA A 771 2.62 5.25 9.17
N GLY A 772 1.51 4.66 9.62
CA GLY A 772 0.54 3.98 8.76
C GLY A 772 -0.17 4.91 7.78
N GLN A 773 -0.34 6.17 8.13
CA GLN A 773 -0.99 7.19 7.30
C GLN A 773 0.00 8.16 6.63
N SER A 774 1.29 7.89 6.72
CA SER A 774 2.37 8.73 6.16
C SER A 774 2.34 10.18 6.67
N TRP A 775 1.89 10.40 7.92
CA TRP A 775 1.87 11.71 8.55
C TRP A 775 3.25 12.22 8.93
N THR A 776 3.39 13.53 8.99
CA THR A 776 4.63 14.15 9.46
C THR A 776 4.82 13.91 10.95
N THR A 777 6.03 13.51 11.35
CA THR A 777 6.41 13.37 12.76
C THR A 777 7.58 14.29 13.06
N VAL A 778 7.47 15.09 14.12
CA VAL A 778 8.49 16.04 14.56
C VAL A 778 8.84 15.81 16.04
N GLU A 779 10.07 16.07 16.40
CA GLU A 779 10.54 16.07 17.78
C GLU A 779 10.78 17.50 18.21
N TRP A 780 9.94 18.02 19.12
CA TRP A 780 10.16 19.32 19.74
C TRP A 780 10.89 19.16 21.06
N LYS A 781 11.94 19.94 21.23
CA LYS A 781 12.72 19.96 22.47
C LYS A 781 11.98 20.77 23.51
N ILE A 782 11.57 20.12 24.57
CA ILE A 782 11.04 20.76 25.75
C ILE A 782 12.22 20.96 26.70
N ARG A 783 12.57 22.22 27.04
CA ARG A 783 13.70 22.53 27.93
C ARG A 783 13.27 22.36 29.39
N PRO A 784 14.13 21.85 30.28
CA PRO A 784 13.89 21.89 31.72
C PRO A 784 13.86 23.31 32.23
N GLN A 785 13.21 23.54 33.36
CA GLN A 785 12.86 24.78 34.03
C GLN A 785 13.95 25.87 34.13
N ASN A 786 15.24 25.56 34.04
CA ASN A 786 16.34 26.46 34.24
C ASN A 786 16.82 27.24 33.00
N SER A 787 16.13 27.15 31.89
CA SER A 787 16.45 27.96 30.73
C SER A 787 15.79 29.33 30.86
N ARG A 788 16.60 30.39 30.95
CA ARG A 788 16.21 31.82 30.88
C ARG A 788 15.56 32.18 29.52
N TRP A 789 14.64 31.37 29.05
CA TRP A 789 13.89 31.67 27.85
C TRP A 789 12.63 32.40 28.27
N THR A 790 12.73 33.69 28.35
CA THR A 790 11.58 34.55 28.58
C THR A 790 10.98 34.92 27.23
N LEU A 791 9.70 34.67 27.05
CA LEU A 791 8.86 35.33 26.04
C LEU A 791 8.72 36.86 26.32
N SER A 792 9.68 37.44 27.00
CA SER A 792 9.72 38.88 27.34
C SER A 792 9.80 39.83 26.13
N ARG A 793 9.71 39.29 24.92
CA ARG A 793 9.59 40.02 23.65
C ARG A 793 8.28 39.76 22.88
N LEU A 794 7.23 39.30 23.54
CA LEU A 794 5.89 39.57 23.05
C LEU A 794 5.66 41.07 23.29
N THR A 795 5.92 41.87 22.28
CA THR A 795 5.83 43.32 22.37
C THR A 795 4.40 43.76 22.58
N ALA A 796 4.18 44.96 23.15
CA ALA A 796 2.86 45.53 23.33
C ALA A 796 2.06 45.65 22.02
N GLU A 797 2.73 45.68 20.89
CA GLU A 797 2.11 45.67 19.54
C GLU A 797 1.42 44.32 19.19
N GLU A 798 1.88 43.18 19.75
CA GLU A 798 1.21 41.89 19.61
C GLU A 798 -0.03 41.74 20.51
N ARG A 799 -0.36 42.75 21.34
CA ARG A 799 -1.53 42.75 22.26
C ARG A 799 -2.73 43.52 21.75
N THR A 800 -2.70 44.06 20.52
CA THR A 800 -3.72 44.98 20.01
C THR A 800 -5.05 44.34 19.67
N ASP A 801 -5.06 43.03 19.40
CA ASP A 801 -6.27 42.25 19.19
C ASP A 801 -6.32 41.05 20.14
N PRO A 802 -7.11 41.07 21.19
CA PRO A 802 -7.28 39.93 22.08
C PRO A 802 -7.87 38.77 21.27
N PRO A 803 -7.39 37.54 21.48
CA PRO A 803 -7.92 36.39 20.78
C PRO A 803 -9.40 36.15 21.09
N GLU A 804 -10.13 35.68 20.11
CA GLU A 804 -11.51 35.25 20.29
C GLU A 804 -11.55 34.09 21.30
N LEU A 805 -12.04 34.39 22.50
CA LEU A 805 -12.19 33.42 23.58
C LEU A 805 -13.53 32.71 23.40
N THR A 806 -13.51 31.57 22.72
CA THR A 806 -14.71 30.76 22.52
C THR A 806 -14.75 29.61 23.52
N GLY A 807 -15.88 29.49 24.25
CA GLY A 807 -16.21 28.30 25.03
C GLY A 807 -16.55 27.11 24.11
N ALA A 808 -16.57 25.91 24.65
CA ALA A 808 -17.17 24.77 23.95
C ALA A 808 -18.62 25.14 23.54
N PRO A 809 -19.08 24.79 22.34
CA PRO A 809 -20.42 25.12 21.92
C PRO A 809 -21.42 24.55 22.93
N SER A 810 -22.24 25.41 23.54
CA SER A 810 -23.40 25.03 24.32
C SER A 810 -24.51 24.61 23.34
N GLY A 811 -24.30 23.49 22.69
CA GLY A 811 -25.24 22.86 21.80
C GLY A 811 -26.14 21.94 22.61
N ASP A 812 -27.35 22.37 22.83
CA ASP A 812 -28.46 21.47 23.16
C ASP A 812 -28.54 20.39 22.07
N PRO A 813 -28.50 19.10 22.38
CA PRO A 813 -28.66 18.08 21.36
C PRO A 813 -30.04 18.24 20.74
N SER A 814 -30.13 18.64 19.49
CA SER A 814 -31.39 18.60 18.71
C SER A 814 -32.06 17.25 18.93
N PRO A 815 -33.34 17.20 19.23
CA PRO A 815 -34.01 15.93 19.44
C PRO A 815 -33.90 15.09 18.17
N ALA A 816 -33.57 13.84 18.35
CA ALA A 816 -33.49 12.85 17.28
C ALA A 816 -34.77 12.86 16.45
N PRO A 817 -34.73 12.77 15.12
CA PRO A 817 -35.93 12.69 14.29
C PRO A 817 -36.76 11.47 14.73
N ARG A 818 -37.99 11.71 15.06
CA ARG A 818 -38.96 10.65 15.37
C ARG A 818 -39.09 9.71 14.17
N PRO A 819 -39.16 8.40 14.39
CA PRO A 819 -39.43 7.48 13.31
C PRO A 819 -40.78 7.79 12.67
N VAL A 820 -40.79 7.99 11.37
CA VAL A 820 -41.98 8.08 10.54
C VAL A 820 -42.68 6.74 10.65
N ARG A 821 -43.87 6.71 11.29
CA ARG A 821 -44.79 5.58 11.17
C ARG A 821 -45.28 5.56 9.72
N GLY A 822 -44.91 4.53 9.00
CA GLY A 822 -45.55 4.18 7.75
C GLY A 822 -46.93 3.62 8.05
N ASP A 823 -47.93 4.29 7.54
CA ASP A 823 -49.30 3.76 7.41
C ASP A 823 -49.38 2.94 6.12
N SER A 824 -49.96 1.75 6.28
CA SER A 824 -50.50 0.75 5.33
C SER A 824 -49.50 0.11 4.36
#